data_518fe667452290528eb98056a98ced6a
#
_entry.id   518fe667452290528eb98056a98ced6a
#
_cell.length_a   1.000
_cell.length_b   1.000
_cell.length_c   1.000
_cell.angle_alpha   90.00
_cell.angle_beta   90.00
_cell.angle_gamma   90.00
#
_symmetry.space_group_name_H-M   'P 1'
#
loop_
_entity.id
_entity.type
_entity.pdbx_description
1 polymer ?
#
loop_
_entity_poly.entity_id
_entity_poly.type
_entity_poly.pdbx_seq_one_letter_code
_entity_poly.pdbx_strand_id
1 'polypeptide(L)'
;MVSPQDPSAPGPSPSPRPVPRWSVGALALVHAGIFAWAASVLPWQRWTAFAALTAGLALAHAVTAAFALAGSRHRARVWRIGSALSLLYLAIQTLIAARAGTYVAALYGGLGKGVFAALAALWAVLVLVTLPFAVWGLAATGGLGSGPGLRRRVTGGLAILLALVTTSLWRAAAAAAAEPIAVIDHDPAALAAAIQDVLPRVPARKGADLSLWTRAPITCDFPVDRPTAFVVYPVADKPAKKGQGIKLRPAARCVQADDPAGLVAALGAVVADAGAPGPMKIDVVSGAQPLRDDSPGPLPLLLRPGLDGACDGARCLLPWQLLGLHQFLTYTPLPFIEDLRFGAAPAALRKALARKGDPAPEPDVGIEGLTRLATVSLVVDGAGVVRPLPRLRDPIDRLDADLLADSVAGAEAHILAAQGDDGRFRYLLHPFTGKVTWRGFAVPRQAGTTLALCELGSDAAVPAARKSLAMLAGLRKDYPGPGHSVLSYQEGRPPTLGDLGSTALPLIAFLTCRDRTGPEHDELIGALGRYLLAMQRPDGGFHARVTLATGEAHVGPDLLYAAGQAVYALVLLEQLTARGASELLPAHAEVKAAVARAMDYFADDYWAHGLYGFFFLEENWHCLAARAALGVHRHPGYERFCLDYVDFKQRLIMDESSGVAPELVGSYGFGNVLIPHNTPSAGFGEAMAAAMAVRAADGQPRPEDAALMTKVLTFLIEQQWSAANCFACSREQKVIGGWSESIGSLDVRIDYTQHAWSALGHGGRELGLLPRSGGG
;
A
#
# COMPACT_ATOMS: atom_id res chain seq x y z
N MET A 1 -78.01 30.99 46.56
CA MET A 1 -76.98 30.04 47.01
C MET A 1 -76.17 29.63 45.79
N VAL A 2 -75.08 30.24 45.63
CA VAL A 2 -74.12 29.90 44.53
C VAL A 2 -73.11 28.92 45.12
N SER A 3 -73.04 27.71 44.58
CA SER A 3 -72.08 26.66 45.02
C SER A 3 -70.66 27.02 44.55
N PRO A 4 -69.62 26.88 45.38
CA PRO A 4 -68.25 27.17 44.96
C PRO A 4 -67.77 26.08 44.02
N GLN A 5 -67.26 26.49 42.86
CA GLN A 5 -66.58 25.58 41.94
C GLN A 5 -65.20 25.09 42.56
N ASP A 6 -65.01 23.80 42.55
CA ASP A 6 -63.78 23.12 43.00
C ASP A 6 -62.60 23.47 42.05
N PRO A 7 -61.53 24.13 42.52
CA PRO A 7 -60.40 24.53 41.67
C PRO A 7 -59.41 23.38 41.33
N SER A 8 -59.71 22.13 41.70
CA SER A 8 -58.82 20.99 41.50
C SER A 8 -59.11 20.10 40.29
N ALA A 9 -60.06 20.44 39.43
CA ALA A 9 -60.31 19.66 38.23
C ALA A 9 -59.17 19.87 37.20
N PRO A 10 -58.43 18.85 36.80
CA PRO A 10 -57.38 18.99 35.77
C PRO A 10 -58.06 19.41 34.46
N GLY A 11 -57.67 20.56 33.93
CA GLY A 11 -58.14 21.05 32.65
C GLY A 11 -57.92 20.00 31.55
N PRO A 12 -58.77 19.96 30.52
CA PRO A 12 -58.66 18.98 29.45
C PRO A 12 -57.26 19.03 28.84
N SER A 13 -56.58 17.87 28.85
CA SER A 13 -55.25 17.72 28.25
C SER A 13 -55.32 18.29 26.81
N PRO A 14 -54.37 19.15 26.39
CA PRO A 14 -54.37 19.73 25.06
C PRO A 14 -54.36 18.60 24.04
N SER A 15 -55.38 18.59 23.17
CA SER A 15 -55.50 17.62 22.08
C SER A 15 -54.19 17.58 21.26
N PRO A 16 -53.63 16.41 20.94
CA PRO A 16 -52.41 16.31 20.17
C PRO A 16 -52.56 17.09 18.87
N ARG A 17 -51.64 18.06 18.61
CA ARG A 17 -51.66 18.86 17.38
C ARG A 17 -51.65 17.92 16.17
N PRO A 18 -52.50 18.14 15.18
CA PRO A 18 -52.57 17.28 14.00
C PRO A 18 -51.21 17.24 13.29
N VAL A 19 -50.76 16.05 12.96
CA VAL A 19 -49.50 15.83 12.21
C VAL A 19 -49.64 16.49 10.82
N PRO A 20 -48.77 17.44 10.46
CA PRO A 20 -48.87 18.16 9.18
C PRO A 20 -48.70 17.20 8.01
N ARG A 21 -49.64 17.21 7.06
CA ARG A 21 -49.64 16.23 5.93
C ARG A 21 -48.52 16.50 4.94
N TRP A 22 -48.46 17.75 4.47
CA TRP A 22 -47.57 18.15 3.38
C TRP A 22 -46.11 18.23 3.80
N SER A 23 -45.80 18.83 4.95
CA SER A 23 -44.41 18.94 5.41
C SER A 23 -43.78 17.58 5.75
N VAL A 24 -44.55 16.69 6.38
CA VAL A 24 -44.09 15.32 6.65
C VAL A 24 -43.92 14.54 5.36
N GLY A 25 -44.88 14.66 4.42
CA GLY A 25 -44.77 13.99 3.12
C GLY A 25 -43.57 14.46 2.31
N ALA A 26 -43.36 15.79 2.24
CA ALA A 26 -42.21 16.34 1.51
C ALA A 26 -40.85 15.93 2.12
N LEU A 27 -40.70 16.02 3.45
CA LEU A 27 -39.49 15.60 4.13
C LEU A 27 -39.23 14.08 4.00
N ALA A 28 -40.29 13.28 4.07
CA ALA A 28 -40.16 11.84 3.87
C ALA A 28 -39.75 11.49 2.43
N LEU A 29 -40.21 12.22 1.41
CA LEU A 29 -39.78 12.08 0.03
C LEU A 29 -38.28 12.41 -0.15
N VAL A 30 -37.82 13.50 0.47
CA VAL A 30 -36.39 13.86 0.46
C VAL A 30 -35.56 12.76 1.07
N HIS A 31 -35.94 12.20 2.22
CA HIS A 31 -35.23 11.09 2.85
C HIS A 31 -35.29 9.82 2.01
N ALA A 32 -36.45 9.51 1.41
CA ALA A 32 -36.57 8.37 0.50
C ALA A 32 -35.59 8.49 -0.68
N GLY A 33 -35.45 9.68 -1.26
CA GLY A 33 -34.51 9.99 -2.32
C GLY A 33 -33.03 9.81 -1.87
N ILE A 34 -32.68 10.37 -0.70
CA ILE A 34 -31.33 10.24 -0.14
C ILE A 34 -30.94 8.77 0.08
N PHE A 35 -31.84 7.99 0.70
CA PHE A 35 -31.56 6.58 0.98
C PHE A 35 -31.61 5.72 -0.29
N ALA A 36 -32.46 6.02 -1.27
CA ALA A 36 -32.48 5.34 -2.56
C ALA A 36 -31.16 5.59 -3.32
N TRP A 37 -30.70 6.83 -3.36
CA TRP A 37 -29.42 7.16 -3.94
C TRP A 37 -28.27 6.45 -3.21
N ALA A 38 -28.24 6.50 -1.88
CA ALA A 38 -27.23 5.81 -1.09
C ALA A 38 -27.23 4.29 -1.35
N ALA A 39 -28.40 3.67 -1.46
CA ALA A 39 -28.53 2.26 -1.79
C ALA A 39 -28.04 1.94 -3.21
N SER A 40 -28.23 2.84 -4.18
CA SER A 40 -27.81 2.63 -5.57
C SER A 40 -26.30 2.67 -5.76
N VAL A 41 -25.58 3.40 -4.92
CA VAL A 41 -24.11 3.51 -4.98
C VAL A 41 -23.38 2.47 -4.11
N LEU A 42 -24.11 1.69 -3.32
CA LEU A 42 -23.50 0.64 -2.50
C LEU A 42 -23.26 -0.63 -3.34
N PRO A 43 -22.09 -1.27 -3.22
CA PRO A 43 -21.80 -2.53 -3.90
C PRO A 43 -22.56 -3.68 -3.26
N TRP A 44 -23.73 -4.01 -3.82
CA TRP A 44 -24.66 -5.03 -3.31
C TRP A 44 -24.02 -6.40 -3.08
N GLN A 45 -23.06 -6.77 -3.90
CA GLN A 45 -22.40 -8.09 -3.81
C GLN A 45 -21.56 -8.25 -2.54
N ARG A 46 -20.98 -7.17 -2.02
CA ARG A 46 -20.15 -7.19 -0.81
C ARG A 46 -20.85 -6.71 0.46
N TRP A 47 -21.87 -5.86 0.29
CA TRP A 47 -22.55 -5.17 1.40
C TRP A 47 -24.04 -5.47 1.42
N THR A 48 -24.44 -6.68 1.03
CA THR A 48 -25.85 -7.07 0.83
C THR A 48 -26.75 -6.67 1.99
N ALA A 49 -26.36 -6.97 3.23
CA ALA A 49 -27.17 -6.64 4.40
C ALA A 49 -27.31 -5.13 4.62
N PHE A 50 -26.23 -4.38 4.41
CA PHE A 50 -26.22 -2.93 4.58
C PHE A 50 -26.95 -2.20 3.43
N ALA A 51 -26.77 -2.65 2.21
CA ALA A 51 -27.48 -2.17 1.05
C ALA A 51 -29.01 -2.46 1.18
N ALA A 52 -29.36 -3.66 1.63
CA ALA A 52 -30.74 -4.03 1.90
C ALA A 52 -31.38 -3.17 3.02
N LEU A 53 -30.63 -2.89 4.10
CA LEU A 53 -31.09 -1.99 5.16
C LEU A 53 -31.30 -0.58 4.61
N THR A 54 -30.38 -0.07 3.81
CA THR A 54 -30.46 1.28 3.21
C THR A 54 -31.63 1.39 2.23
N ALA A 55 -31.84 0.38 1.37
CA ALA A 55 -32.99 0.29 0.48
C ALA A 55 -34.31 0.13 1.28
N GLY A 56 -34.30 -0.63 2.35
CA GLY A 56 -35.44 -0.76 3.27
C GLY A 56 -35.84 0.57 3.91
N LEU A 57 -34.86 1.41 4.26
CA LEU A 57 -35.10 2.77 4.76
C LEU A 57 -35.67 3.69 3.68
N ALA A 58 -35.17 3.62 2.45
CA ALA A 58 -35.74 4.34 1.33
C ALA A 58 -37.22 3.98 1.14
N LEU A 59 -37.55 2.71 1.16
CA LEU A 59 -38.93 2.21 1.08
C LEU A 59 -39.78 2.68 2.26
N ALA A 60 -39.26 2.58 3.49
CA ALA A 60 -40.00 3.04 4.69
C ALA A 60 -40.33 4.53 4.64
N HIS A 61 -39.43 5.37 4.15
CA HIS A 61 -39.68 6.79 3.96
C HIS A 61 -40.63 7.06 2.79
N ALA A 62 -40.53 6.33 1.68
CA ALA A 62 -41.51 6.43 0.58
C ALA A 62 -42.92 6.05 1.02
N VAL A 63 -43.05 4.97 1.79
CA VAL A 63 -44.35 4.58 2.40
C VAL A 63 -44.84 5.64 3.38
N THR A 64 -43.93 6.21 4.19
CA THR A 64 -44.31 7.32 5.11
C THR A 64 -44.84 8.52 4.34
N ALA A 65 -44.19 8.88 3.23
CA ALA A 65 -44.63 9.99 2.36
C ALA A 65 -46.01 9.70 1.76
N ALA A 66 -46.20 8.50 1.20
CA ALA A 66 -47.50 8.11 0.60
C ALA A 66 -48.65 8.16 1.63
N PHE A 67 -48.46 7.62 2.82
CA PHE A 67 -49.46 7.65 3.89
C PHE A 67 -49.70 9.06 4.45
N ALA A 68 -48.66 9.90 4.50
CA ALA A 68 -48.81 11.27 4.94
C ALA A 68 -49.63 12.12 3.92
N LEU A 69 -49.23 12.02 2.64
CA LEU A 69 -49.88 12.78 1.55
C LEU A 69 -51.32 12.30 1.31
N ALA A 70 -51.59 11.01 1.37
CA ALA A 70 -52.93 10.45 1.25
C ALA A 70 -53.83 10.75 2.46
N GLY A 71 -53.28 11.31 3.52
CA GLY A 71 -54.08 11.66 4.72
C GLY A 71 -54.51 10.42 5.55
N SER A 72 -53.83 9.26 5.36
CA SER A 72 -54.18 8.01 6.01
C SER A 72 -54.14 8.08 7.54
N ARG A 73 -55.08 7.38 8.21
CA ARG A 73 -55.08 7.20 9.67
C ARG A 73 -53.85 6.52 10.21
N HIS A 74 -53.12 5.77 9.37
CA HIS A 74 -51.90 5.04 9.74
C HIS A 74 -50.62 5.89 9.62
N ARG A 75 -50.68 7.12 9.08
CA ARG A 75 -49.50 7.96 8.86
C ARG A 75 -48.60 8.15 10.09
N ALA A 76 -49.21 8.32 11.27
CA ALA A 76 -48.46 8.47 12.52
C ALA A 76 -47.67 7.21 12.91
N ARG A 77 -48.24 6.01 12.71
CA ARG A 77 -47.59 4.74 13.00
C ARG A 77 -46.40 4.49 12.05
N VAL A 78 -46.65 4.69 10.75
CA VAL A 78 -45.60 4.51 9.72
C VAL A 78 -44.48 5.52 9.92
N TRP A 79 -44.77 6.77 10.21
CA TRP A 79 -43.78 7.79 10.51
C TRP A 79 -42.93 7.45 11.75
N ARG A 80 -43.57 6.92 12.82
CA ARG A 80 -42.88 6.48 14.03
C ARG A 80 -41.87 5.35 13.72
N ILE A 81 -42.27 4.35 12.95
CA ILE A 81 -41.39 3.25 12.54
C ILE A 81 -40.22 3.76 11.69
N GLY A 82 -40.50 4.56 10.66
CA GLY A 82 -39.45 5.15 9.83
C GLY A 82 -38.47 6.03 10.63
N SER A 83 -38.96 6.79 11.61
CA SER A 83 -38.13 7.62 12.48
C SER A 83 -37.23 6.76 13.40
N ALA A 84 -37.74 5.69 13.97
CA ALA A 84 -36.94 4.79 14.81
C ALA A 84 -35.83 4.09 14.00
N LEU A 85 -36.17 3.63 12.80
CA LEU A 85 -35.20 3.02 11.88
C LEU A 85 -34.14 4.02 11.43
N SER A 86 -34.52 5.29 11.18
CA SER A 86 -33.58 6.34 10.81
C SER A 86 -32.61 6.69 11.94
N LEU A 87 -33.08 6.69 13.19
CA LEU A 87 -32.19 6.89 14.35
C LEU A 87 -31.20 5.73 14.52
N LEU A 88 -31.67 4.48 14.34
CA LEU A 88 -30.78 3.32 14.36
C LEU A 88 -29.74 3.39 13.24
N TYR A 89 -30.17 3.77 12.05
CA TYR A 89 -29.25 3.96 10.92
C TYR A 89 -28.21 5.05 11.19
N LEU A 90 -28.64 6.22 11.71
CA LEU A 90 -27.71 7.28 12.10
C LEU A 90 -26.71 6.84 13.15
N ALA A 91 -27.13 6.04 14.15
CA ALA A 91 -26.22 5.50 15.14
C ALA A 91 -25.16 4.58 14.50
N ILE A 92 -25.59 3.68 13.61
CA ILE A 92 -24.67 2.79 12.86
C ILE A 92 -23.75 3.62 11.98
N GLN A 93 -24.27 4.59 11.22
CA GLN A 93 -23.48 5.48 10.37
C GLN A 93 -22.46 6.32 11.17
N THR A 94 -22.84 6.77 12.35
CA THR A 94 -21.95 7.52 13.24
C THR A 94 -20.76 6.64 13.68
N LEU A 95 -21.02 5.39 14.04
CA LEU A 95 -19.98 4.45 14.40
C LEU A 95 -19.05 4.13 13.22
N ILE A 96 -19.62 3.92 12.03
CA ILE A 96 -18.86 3.67 10.80
C ILE A 96 -18.05 4.93 10.42
N ALA A 97 -18.69 6.12 10.41
CA ALA A 97 -18.02 7.37 10.06
C ALA A 97 -16.91 7.73 11.05
N ALA A 98 -17.12 7.48 12.34
CA ALA A 98 -16.09 7.69 13.37
C ALA A 98 -14.85 6.81 13.10
N ARG A 99 -15.06 5.53 12.86
CA ARG A 99 -13.96 4.60 12.59
C ARG A 99 -13.33 4.79 11.20
N ALA A 100 -14.15 4.93 10.16
CA ALA A 100 -13.65 5.17 8.81
C ALA A 100 -12.96 6.53 8.69
N GLY A 101 -13.49 7.57 9.34
CA GLY A 101 -12.93 8.92 9.30
C GLY A 101 -11.55 9.00 9.95
N THR A 102 -11.38 8.40 11.13
CA THR A 102 -10.06 8.33 11.79
C THR A 102 -9.07 7.51 10.97
N TYR A 103 -9.54 6.42 10.37
CA TYR A 103 -8.75 5.58 9.48
C TYR A 103 -8.31 6.34 8.21
N VAL A 104 -9.24 7.01 7.52
CA VAL A 104 -8.95 7.80 6.31
C VAL A 104 -8.02 8.98 6.63
N ALA A 105 -8.24 9.70 7.73
CA ALA A 105 -7.35 10.80 8.12
C ALA A 105 -5.93 10.32 8.43
N ALA A 106 -5.81 9.13 9.03
CA ALA A 106 -4.53 8.53 9.34
C ALA A 106 -3.81 8.00 8.08
N LEU A 107 -4.55 7.41 7.14
CA LEU A 107 -4.00 6.81 5.93
C LEU A 107 -3.48 7.84 4.91
N TYR A 108 -4.23 8.92 4.71
CA TYR A 108 -4.03 9.83 3.57
C TYR A 108 -3.36 11.16 3.93
N GLY A 109 -2.84 11.32 5.15
CA GLY A 109 -2.15 12.55 5.56
C GLY A 109 -2.98 13.81 5.28
N GLY A 110 -2.43 14.76 4.54
CA GLY A 110 -3.12 16.02 4.19
C GLY A 110 -4.39 15.81 3.36
N LEU A 111 -4.34 14.92 2.37
CA LEU A 111 -5.51 14.54 1.57
C LEU A 111 -6.56 13.83 2.45
N GLY A 112 -6.12 12.94 3.33
CA GLY A 112 -7.01 12.26 4.26
C GLY A 112 -7.74 13.20 5.20
N LYS A 113 -7.09 14.26 5.66
CA LYS A 113 -7.73 15.33 6.43
C LYS A 113 -8.83 16.03 5.62
N GLY A 114 -8.58 16.31 4.33
CA GLY A 114 -9.57 16.89 3.42
C GLY A 114 -10.77 15.96 3.18
N VAL A 115 -10.51 14.69 2.88
CA VAL A 115 -11.56 13.66 2.71
C VAL A 115 -12.33 13.46 4.01
N PHE A 116 -11.66 13.41 5.15
CA PHE A 116 -12.30 13.32 6.45
C PHE A 116 -13.20 14.52 6.72
N ALA A 117 -12.73 15.75 6.45
CA ALA A 117 -13.53 16.97 6.60
C ALA A 117 -14.77 16.95 5.70
N ALA A 118 -14.63 16.50 4.44
CA ALA A 118 -15.76 16.36 3.51
C ALA A 118 -16.76 15.30 4.00
N LEU A 119 -16.29 14.14 4.44
CA LEU A 119 -17.13 13.08 5.02
C LEU A 119 -17.81 13.54 6.31
N ALA A 120 -17.11 14.27 7.17
CA ALA A 120 -17.68 14.84 8.39
C ALA A 120 -18.73 15.90 8.10
N ALA A 121 -18.50 16.75 7.08
CA ALA A 121 -19.49 17.73 6.63
C ALA A 121 -20.73 17.05 6.05
N LEU A 122 -20.56 16.04 5.18
CA LEU A 122 -21.67 15.25 4.63
C LEU A 122 -22.46 14.54 5.73
N TRP A 123 -21.77 13.93 6.69
CA TRP A 123 -22.39 13.31 7.85
C TRP A 123 -23.13 14.34 8.71
N ALA A 124 -22.55 15.52 8.95
CA ALA A 124 -23.22 16.60 9.68
C ALA A 124 -24.50 17.05 8.99
N VAL A 125 -24.50 17.19 7.66
CA VAL A 125 -25.71 17.50 6.88
C VAL A 125 -26.75 16.39 7.02
N LEU A 126 -26.34 15.12 6.91
CA LEU A 126 -27.24 13.98 7.09
C LEU A 126 -27.88 13.98 8.49
N VAL A 127 -27.09 14.26 9.53
CA VAL A 127 -27.57 14.36 10.91
C VAL A 127 -28.50 15.55 11.08
N LEU A 128 -28.14 16.75 10.59
CA LEU A 128 -28.94 17.96 10.70
C LEU A 128 -30.32 17.84 10.03
N VAL A 129 -30.41 17.05 8.97
CA VAL A 129 -31.67 16.83 8.24
C VAL A 129 -32.45 15.66 8.88
N THR A 130 -31.81 14.55 9.14
CA THR A 130 -32.47 13.29 9.56
C THR A 130 -32.85 13.28 11.04
N LEU A 131 -31.99 13.80 11.91
CA LEU A 131 -32.23 13.78 13.36
C LEU A 131 -33.46 14.62 13.77
N PRO A 132 -33.61 15.88 13.32
CA PRO A 132 -34.82 16.66 13.64
C PRO A 132 -36.08 16.00 13.10
N PHE A 133 -36.05 15.45 11.89
CA PHE A 133 -37.19 14.74 11.29
C PHE A 133 -37.57 13.49 12.09
N ALA A 134 -36.60 12.68 12.49
CA ALA A 134 -36.83 11.47 13.27
C ALA A 134 -37.31 11.78 14.70
N VAL A 135 -36.70 12.77 15.36
CA VAL A 135 -37.12 13.23 16.71
C VAL A 135 -38.51 13.82 16.67
N TRP A 136 -38.80 14.63 15.65
CA TRP A 136 -40.15 15.20 15.45
C TRP A 136 -41.16 14.08 15.21
N GLY A 137 -40.86 13.07 14.40
CA GLY A 137 -41.71 11.92 14.14
C GLY A 137 -42.06 11.15 15.40
N LEU A 138 -41.07 10.85 16.22
CA LEU A 138 -41.26 10.13 17.49
C LEU A 138 -42.04 11.01 18.49
N ALA A 139 -41.75 12.31 18.59
CA ALA A 139 -42.40 13.22 19.48
C ALA A 139 -43.88 13.47 19.08
N ALA A 140 -44.12 13.73 17.77
CA ALA A 140 -45.46 14.01 17.25
C ALA A 140 -46.40 12.78 17.29
N THR A 141 -45.82 11.58 17.29
CA THR A 141 -46.58 10.32 17.33
C THR A 141 -46.73 9.75 18.73
N GLY A 142 -46.28 10.43 19.77
CA GLY A 142 -46.37 9.99 21.16
C GLY A 142 -45.33 8.92 21.54
N GLY A 143 -44.36 8.64 20.66
CA GLY A 143 -43.31 7.63 20.91
C GLY A 143 -42.28 8.05 21.96
N LEU A 144 -42.23 9.33 22.35
CA LEU A 144 -41.32 9.90 23.37
C LEU A 144 -42.06 10.42 24.62
N GLY A 145 -43.18 9.85 24.96
CA GLY A 145 -43.98 10.30 26.11
C GLY A 145 -44.61 11.68 25.93
N SER A 146 -45.68 11.96 26.63
CA SER A 146 -46.51 13.19 26.40
C SER A 146 -46.01 14.45 27.14
N GLY A 147 -45.00 14.37 28.00
CA GLY A 147 -44.54 15.51 28.80
C GLY A 147 -43.59 16.48 28.08
N PRO A 148 -43.85 17.79 28.07
CA PRO A 148 -42.99 18.80 27.44
C PRO A 148 -41.54 18.81 28.02
N GLY A 149 -41.37 18.41 29.29
CA GLY A 149 -40.06 18.27 29.94
C GLY A 149 -39.20 17.12 29.43
N LEU A 150 -39.80 15.98 29.11
CA LEU A 150 -39.12 14.84 28.55
C LEU A 150 -38.62 15.11 27.11
N ARG A 151 -39.45 15.76 26.29
CA ARG A 151 -39.10 16.19 24.93
C ARG A 151 -37.86 17.10 24.91
N ARG A 152 -37.79 18.11 25.80
CA ARG A 152 -36.62 18.97 25.96
C ARG A 152 -35.38 18.21 26.42
N ARG A 153 -35.50 17.27 27.38
CA ARG A 153 -34.38 16.46 27.88
C ARG A 153 -33.83 15.53 26.81
N VAL A 154 -34.68 14.87 26.04
CA VAL A 154 -34.26 13.97 24.97
C VAL A 154 -33.60 14.75 23.81
N THR A 155 -34.20 15.88 23.39
CA THR A 155 -33.58 16.70 22.32
C THR A 155 -32.29 17.34 22.80
N GLY A 156 -32.21 17.80 24.04
CA GLY A 156 -30.99 18.32 24.66
C GLY A 156 -29.93 17.24 24.83
N GLY A 157 -30.31 16.05 25.29
CA GLY A 157 -29.40 14.91 25.45
C GLY A 157 -28.81 14.44 24.11
N LEU A 158 -29.63 14.37 23.05
CA LEU A 158 -29.15 14.03 21.71
C LEU A 158 -28.23 15.11 21.12
N ALA A 159 -28.54 16.40 21.35
CA ALA A 159 -27.65 17.49 20.93
C ALA A 159 -26.30 17.47 21.67
N ILE A 160 -26.30 17.18 22.98
CA ILE A 160 -25.09 17.03 23.78
C ILE A 160 -24.30 15.81 23.30
N LEU A 161 -24.93 14.67 23.09
CA LEU A 161 -24.29 13.46 22.59
C LEU A 161 -23.65 13.72 21.21
N LEU A 162 -24.36 14.41 20.32
CA LEU A 162 -23.86 14.80 19.01
C LEU A 162 -22.63 15.72 19.14
N ALA A 163 -22.70 16.73 20.00
CA ALA A 163 -21.57 17.62 20.27
C ALA A 163 -20.36 16.88 20.85
N LEU A 164 -20.58 15.95 21.78
CA LEU A 164 -19.53 15.12 22.35
C LEU A 164 -18.90 14.19 21.31
N VAL A 165 -19.69 13.54 20.48
CA VAL A 165 -19.20 12.68 19.40
C VAL A 165 -18.41 13.49 18.39
N THR A 166 -18.94 14.65 17.94
CA THR A 166 -18.25 15.53 17.00
C THR A 166 -16.94 16.07 17.56
N THR A 167 -16.94 16.47 18.84
CA THR A 167 -15.74 16.96 19.54
C THR A 167 -14.72 15.84 19.74
N SER A 168 -15.18 14.62 20.06
CA SER A 168 -14.31 13.46 20.20
C SER A 168 -13.70 13.05 18.87
N LEU A 169 -14.48 13.08 17.77
CA LEU A 169 -13.99 12.84 16.41
C LEU A 169 -12.97 13.89 15.98
N TRP A 170 -13.24 15.16 16.28
CA TRP A 170 -12.31 16.26 15.99
C TRP A 170 -11.02 16.12 16.81
N ARG A 171 -11.12 15.80 18.10
CA ARG A 171 -9.95 15.54 18.94
C ARG A 171 -9.15 14.31 18.48
N ALA A 172 -9.82 13.23 18.08
CA ALA A 172 -9.16 12.06 17.52
C ALA A 172 -8.45 12.38 16.18
N ALA A 173 -9.06 13.19 15.31
CA ALA A 173 -8.46 13.64 14.07
C ALA A 173 -7.28 14.62 14.31
N ALA A 174 -7.39 15.50 15.30
CA ALA A 174 -6.31 16.42 15.69
C ALA A 174 -5.14 15.70 16.38
N ALA A 175 -5.42 14.65 17.15
CA ALA A 175 -4.42 13.84 17.81
C ALA A 175 -3.74 12.82 16.88
N ALA A 176 -4.42 12.40 15.82
CA ALA A 176 -3.80 11.62 14.74
C ALA A 176 -2.77 12.44 13.92
N ALA A 177 -2.81 13.77 14.02
CA ALA A 177 -1.68 14.63 13.66
C ALA A 177 -0.67 14.56 14.82
N ALA A 178 0.12 13.47 14.85
CA ALA A 178 1.07 13.17 15.91
C ALA A 178 1.90 14.41 16.30
N GLU A 179 1.96 14.71 17.61
CA GLU A 179 2.97 15.65 18.12
C GLU A 179 4.35 15.17 17.66
N PRO A 180 5.13 16.03 17.00
CA PRO A 180 6.50 15.71 16.73
C PRO A 180 7.20 15.42 18.06
N ILE A 181 8.02 14.36 18.10
CA ILE A 181 8.97 14.14 19.20
C ILE A 181 9.73 15.45 19.36
N ALA A 182 9.95 15.88 20.62
CA ALA A 182 10.86 16.98 20.86
C ALA A 182 12.22 16.64 20.23
N VAL A 183 12.48 17.21 19.09
CA VAL A 183 13.68 16.93 18.28
C VAL A 183 14.79 17.80 18.86
N ILE A 184 15.88 17.17 19.24
CA ILE A 184 17.17 17.87 19.27
C ILE A 184 17.54 18.02 17.80
N ASP A 185 17.44 19.24 17.28
CA ASP A 185 17.65 19.54 15.88
C ASP A 185 19.14 19.35 15.55
N HIS A 186 19.45 18.24 14.91
CA HIS A 186 20.77 17.98 14.38
C HIS A 186 20.66 17.99 12.84
N ASP A 187 21.36 18.91 12.21
CA ASP A 187 21.64 18.80 10.77
C ASP A 187 22.48 17.52 10.54
N PRO A 188 21.93 16.50 9.85
CA PRO A 188 22.66 15.24 9.64
C PRO A 188 23.98 15.41 8.86
N ALA A 189 24.05 16.38 7.96
CA ALA A 189 25.26 16.65 7.17
C ALA A 189 26.35 17.32 8.04
N ALA A 190 25.97 18.31 8.85
CA ALA A 190 26.89 18.94 9.80
C ALA A 190 27.40 17.94 10.83
N LEU A 191 26.54 17.06 11.33
CA LEU A 191 26.92 16.01 12.27
C LEU A 191 27.87 14.98 11.63
N ALA A 192 27.61 14.57 10.39
CA ALA A 192 28.49 13.67 9.64
C ALA A 192 29.88 14.30 9.44
N ALA A 193 29.96 15.58 9.06
CA ALA A 193 31.22 16.31 8.90
C ALA A 193 31.99 16.37 10.24
N ALA A 194 31.32 16.75 11.35
CA ALA A 194 31.95 16.82 12.67
C ALA A 194 32.49 15.46 13.13
N ILE A 195 31.78 14.36 12.87
CA ILE A 195 32.25 13.02 13.19
C ILE A 195 33.40 12.63 12.25
N GLN A 196 33.34 12.96 10.95
CA GLN A 196 34.42 12.71 10.01
C GLN A 196 35.74 13.32 10.44
N ASP A 197 35.73 14.53 11.01
CA ASP A 197 36.93 15.25 11.44
C ASP A 197 37.63 14.57 12.62
N VAL A 198 36.90 13.86 13.48
CA VAL A 198 37.44 13.19 14.67
C VAL A 198 37.72 11.70 14.49
N LEU A 199 37.17 11.09 13.42
CA LEU A 199 37.40 9.68 13.17
C LEU A 199 38.85 9.44 12.70
N PRO A 200 39.57 8.52 13.33
CA PRO A 200 40.86 8.10 12.81
C PRO A 200 40.68 7.49 11.41
N ARG A 201 41.65 7.69 10.52
CA ARG A 201 41.65 7.03 9.22
C ARG A 201 41.65 5.54 9.41
N VAL A 202 40.52 4.91 9.12
CA VAL A 202 40.32 3.46 9.25
C VAL A 202 40.79 2.82 7.93
N PRO A 203 41.73 1.88 7.95
CA PRO A 203 42.17 1.23 6.72
C PRO A 203 41.03 0.43 6.11
N ALA A 204 40.78 0.64 4.81
CA ALA A 204 39.81 -0.12 4.04
C ALA A 204 40.21 -1.61 4.05
N ARG A 205 39.28 -2.48 4.43
CA ARG A 205 39.51 -3.95 4.37
C ARG A 205 38.84 -4.49 3.10
N LYS A 206 39.67 -4.97 2.16
CA LYS A 206 39.15 -5.68 0.99
C LYS A 206 38.74 -7.11 1.37
N GLY A 207 37.51 -7.52 0.98
CA GLY A 207 37.11 -8.91 0.84
C GLY A 207 36.61 -9.63 2.09
N ALA A 208 36.13 -8.93 3.11
CA ALA A 208 35.42 -9.60 4.22
C ALA A 208 33.93 -9.64 3.95
N ASP A 209 33.35 -10.82 4.05
CA ASP A 209 31.89 -11.02 4.10
C ASP A 209 31.37 -10.57 5.49
N LEU A 210 31.39 -9.23 5.69
CA LEU A 210 31.19 -8.59 6.97
C LEU A 210 29.80 -7.99 7.04
N SER A 211 28.89 -8.67 7.71
CA SER A 211 27.60 -8.09 8.09
C SER A 211 27.69 -7.49 9.50
N LEU A 212 27.28 -6.23 9.65
CA LEU A 212 27.08 -5.60 10.97
C LEU A 212 25.74 -5.99 11.61
N TRP A 213 24.99 -6.90 10.99
CA TRP A 213 23.69 -7.31 11.49
C TRP A 213 23.78 -7.96 12.86
N THR A 214 23.09 -7.37 13.81
CA THR A 214 22.86 -7.93 15.15
C THR A 214 21.43 -7.71 15.57
N ARG A 215 20.82 -8.71 16.19
CA ARG A 215 19.50 -8.60 16.84
C ARG A 215 19.63 -8.39 18.35
N ALA A 216 20.83 -8.40 18.88
CA ALA A 216 21.04 -8.22 20.32
C ALA A 216 20.72 -6.79 20.70
N PRO A 217 19.88 -6.57 21.73
CA PRO A 217 19.69 -5.25 22.30
C PRO A 217 21.00 -4.66 22.81
N ILE A 218 21.15 -3.35 22.64
CA ILE A 218 22.33 -2.62 23.10
C ILE A 218 22.02 -2.09 24.50
N THR A 219 22.92 -2.32 25.44
CA THR A 219 22.78 -1.79 26.80
C THR A 219 23.23 -0.33 26.82
N CYS A 220 22.38 0.54 27.38
CA CYS A 220 22.61 1.97 27.56
C CYS A 220 21.87 2.46 28.79
N ASP A 221 22.43 3.39 29.53
CA ASP A 221 21.76 3.96 30.71
C ASP A 221 20.67 4.96 30.26
N PHE A 222 19.43 4.65 30.53
CA PHE A 222 18.26 5.49 30.26
C PHE A 222 17.58 5.89 31.58
N PRO A 223 16.90 7.05 31.67
CA PRO A 223 16.53 7.97 30.58
C PRO A 223 17.70 8.76 30.03
N VAL A 224 17.60 9.18 28.77
CA VAL A 224 18.62 9.98 28.08
C VAL A 224 18.41 11.43 28.48
N ASP A 225 19.18 11.90 29.40
CA ASP A 225 19.23 13.31 29.85
C ASP A 225 20.44 14.07 29.28
N ARG A 226 21.27 13.38 28.51
CA ARG A 226 22.51 13.88 27.91
C ARG A 226 22.68 13.35 26.46
N PRO A 227 23.53 14.02 25.65
CA PRO A 227 23.89 13.57 24.31
C PRO A 227 24.34 12.11 24.29
N THR A 228 23.69 11.30 23.45
CA THR A 228 23.87 9.86 23.39
C THR A 228 23.97 9.37 21.95
N ALA A 229 24.85 8.43 21.70
CA ALA A 229 24.95 7.74 20.41
C ALA A 229 25.16 6.24 20.58
N PHE A 230 24.74 5.49 19.60
CA PHE A 230 25.01 4.06 19.48
C PHE A 230 25.97 3.82 18.32
N VAL A 231 27.00 3.01 18.56
CA VAL A 231 27.97 2.63 17.52
C VAL A 231 27.96 1.12 17.38
N VAL A 232 27.78 0.64 16.13
CA VAL A 232 27.90 -0.78 15.79
C VAL A 232 29.08 -0.90 14.83
N TYR A 233 30.04 -1.76 15.18
CA TYR A 233 31.30 -1.90 14.47
C TYR A 233 31.78 -3.35 14.47
N PRO A 234 32.66 -3.75 13.54
CA PRO A 234 33.19 -5.10 13.49
C PRO A 234 34.31 -5.30 14.50
N VAL A 235 34.30 -6.44 15.18
CA VAL A 235 35.39 -6.90 16.02
C VAL A 235 35.85 -8.28 15.57
N ALA A 236 37.12 -8.58 15.74
CA ALA A 236 37.64 -9.91 15.48
C ALA A 236 36.96 -10.95 16.41
N ASP A 237 36.32 -11.95 15.83
CA ASP A 237 36.00 -13.18 16.54
C ASP A 237 37.28 -13.95 16.79
N LYS A 238 37.27 -14.98 17.62
CA LYS A 238 38.45 -15.76 17.99
C LYS A 238 39.49 -15.95 16.85
N PRO A 239 40.79 -16.00 17.16
CA PRO A 239 41.80 -16.08 16.12
C PRO A 239 41.51 -17.23 15.17
N ALA A 240 41.57 -16.93 13.86
CA ALA A 240 41.35 -17.89 12.82
C ALA A 240 42.35 -19.06 12.95
N LYS A 241 41.92 -20.28 12.68
CA LYS A 241 42.83 -21.39 12.54
C LYS A 241 43.83 -21.06 11.42
N LYS A 242 45.11 -21.51 11.59
CA LYS A 242 46.20 -21.22 10.65
C LYS A 242 45.73 -21.44 9.19
N GLY A 243 45.73 -20.38 8.38
CA GLY A 243 45.30 -20.41 6.99
C GLY A 243 43.84 -19.99 6.71
N GLN A 244 43.02 -19.67 7.74
CA GLN A 244 41.68 -19.10 7.57
C GLN A 244 41.70 -17.59 7.87
N GLY A 245 40.98 -16.80 7.09
CA GLY A 245 40.83 -15.35 7.32
C GLY A 245 40.22 -15.04 8.70
N ILE A 246 40.45 -13.84 9.21
CA ILE A 246 39.86 -13.39 10.49
C ILE A 246 38.36 -13.29 10.31
N LYS A 247 37.60 -14.06 11.10
CA LYS A 247 36.13 -13.92 11.16
C LYS A 247 35.80 -12.70 12.02
N LEU A 248 35.00 -11.80 11.48
CA LEU A 248 34.52 -10.63 12.18
C LEU A 248 33.07 -10.85 12.68
N ARG A 249 32.72 -10.24 13.80
CA ARG A 249 31.37 -10.20 14.31
C ARG A 249 30.99 -8.75 14.67
N PRO A 250 29.70 -8.38 14.63
CA PRO A 250 29.27 -7.08 15.08
C PRO A 250 29.43 -6.95 16.62
N ALA A 251 29.93 -5.81 17.05
CA ALA A 251 29.89 -5.34 18.43
C ALA A 251 29.14 -4.00 18.46
N ALA A 252 28.51 -3.71 19.58
CA ALA A 252 27.74 -2.48 19.75
C ALA A 252 28.11 -1.83 21.08
N ARG A 253 28.18 -0.50 21.08
CA ARG A 253 28.38 0.32 22.29
C ARG A 253 27.41 1.49 22.32
N CYS A 254 26.96 1.85 23.51
CA CYS A 254 26.34 3.13 23.81
C CYS A 254 27.43 4.11 24.26
N VAL A 255 27.42 5.32 23.76
CA VAL A 255 28.34 6.40 24.06
C VAL A 255 27.52 7.60 24.56
N GLN A 256 27.93 8.18 25.69
CA GLN A 256 27.27 9.34 26.28
C GLN A 256 28.30 10.40 26.64
N ALA A 257 27.92 11.66 26.60
CA ALA A 257 28.75 12.80 26.98
C ALA A 257 27.88 13.92 27.57
N ASP A 258 28.52 14.89 28.20
CA ASP A 258 27.81 16.00 28.86
C ASP A 258 27.31 17.06 27.82
N ASP A 259 27.97 17.13 26.68
CA ASP A 259 27.59 18.03 25.60
C ASP A 259 27.79 17.39 24.20
N PRO A 260 27.25 17.95 23.12
CA PRO A 260 27.38 17.42 21.76
C PRO A 260 28.81 17.30 21.25
N ALA A 261 29.70 18.26 21.59
CA ALA A 261 31.09 18.22 21.17
C ALA A 261 31.85 17.09 21.86
N GLY A 262 31.60 16.89 23.15
CA GLY A 262 32.09 15.76 23.92
C GLY A 262 31.61 14.42 23.39
N LEU A 263 30.37 14.35 22.90
CA LEU A 263 29.85 13.12 22.26
C LEU A 263 30.63 12.79 21.00
N VAL A 264 30.88 13.80 20.12
CA VAL A 264 31.66 13.61 18.90
C VAL A 264 33.09 13.15 19.21
N ALA A 265 33.73 13.76 20.20
CA ALA A 265 35.06 13.37 20.65
C ALA A 265 35.08 11.92 21.21
N ALA A 266 34.07 11.57 22.03
CA ALA A 266 33.94 10.22 22.59
C ALA A 266 33.69 9.16 21.51
N LEU A 267 32.93 9.46 20.45
CA LEU A 267 32.76 8.60 19.28
C LEU A 267 34.10 8.33 18.60
N GLY A 268 34.92 9.36 18.38
CA GLY A 268 36.26 9.23 17.83
C GLY A 268 37.15 8.30 18.68
N ALA A 269 37.10 8.45 20.00
CA ALA A 269 37.84 7.59 20.92
C ALA A 269 37.39 6.13 20.89
N VAL A 270 36.08 5.86 20.83
CA VAL A 270 35.56 4.49 20.72
C VAL A 270 36.00 3.81 19.44
N VAL A 271 36.03 4.56 18.32
CA VAL A 271 36.46 4.03 17.03
C VAL A 271 37.99 3.76 17.03
N ALA A 272 38.78 4.66 17.61
CA ALA A 272 40.22 4.48 17.75
C ALA A 272 40.56 3.25 18.62
N ASP A 273 39.89 3.12 19.76
CA ASP A 273 40.06 2.01 20.70
C ASP A 273 39.67 0.65 20.07
N ALA A 274 38.64 0.64 19.28
CA ALA A 274 38.17 -0.55 18.60
C ALA A 274 39.19 -1.07 17.57
N GLY A 275 40.09 -0.22 17.05
CA GLY A 275 41.00 -0.57 15.96
C GLY A 275 40.25 -1.18 14.77
N ALA A 276 38.97 -0.88 14.68
CA ALA A 276 38.04 -1.61 13.84
C ALA A 276 38.21 -1.16 12.37
N PRO A 277 38.36 -2.09 11.44
CA PRO A 277 38.21 -1.75 10.04
C PRO A 277 36.72 -1.45 9.76
N GLY A 278 36.42 -0.33 9.00
CA GLY A 278 35.06 -0.07 8.56
C GLY A 278 34.42 -1.25 7.82
N PRO A 279 33.10 -1.26 7.60
CA PRO A 279 32.13 -0.21 7.86
C PRO A 279 31.67 -0.15 9.32
N MET A 280 31.06 1.00 9.71
CA MET A 280 30.43 1.19 11.01
C MET A 280 29.07 1.83 10.86
N LYS A 281 28.18 1.57 11.81
CA LYS A 281 26.88 2.23 11.89
C LYS A 281 26.83 3.09 13.14
N ILE A 282 26.48 4.35 12.99
CA ILE A 282 26.36 5.30 14.08
C ILE A 282 24.93 5.83 14.09
N ASP A 283 24.25 5.76 15.23
CA ASP A 283 22.91 6.29 15.44
C ASP A 283 22.97 7.28 16.61
N VAL A 284 22.89 8.58 16.31
CA VAL A 284 22.91 9.65 17.33
C VAL A 284 21.47 9.91 17.75
N VAL A 285 21.21 9.87 19.05
CA VAL A 285 19.86 10.10 19.59
C VAL A 285 19.46 11.54 19.35
N SER A 286 18.37 11.74 18.62
CA SER A 286 17.76 13.04 18.38
C SER A 286 16.50 13.27 19.24
N GLY A 287 16.00 12.26 19.93
CA GLY A 287 14.89 12.38 20.86
C GLY A 287 14.52 11.06 21.52
N ALA A 288 13.93 11.16 22.70
CA ALA A 288 13.42 10.01 23.44
C ALA A 288 12.06 10.38 24.06
N GLN A 289 11.08 9.49 23.92
CA GLN A 289 9.74 9.72 24.45
C GLN A 289 9.16 8.44 25.05
N PRO A 290 8.68 8.46 26.30
CA PRO A 290 7.94 7.33 26.86
C PRO A 290 6.72 7.01 26.01
N LEU A 291 6.51 5.73 25.68
CA LEU A 291 5.29 5.26 25.06
C LEU A 291 4.19 5.18 26.12
N ARG A 292 3.00 5.67 25.79
CA ARG A 292 1.85 5.71 26.69
C ARG A 292 0.65 5.07 26.01
N ASP A 293 -0.16 4.33 26.77
CA ASP A 293 -1.41 3.72 26.29
C ASP A 293 -2.54 4.75 26.07
N ASP A 294 -2.38 5.96 26.63
CA ASP A 294 -3.36 7.05 26.51
C ASP A 294 -3.26 7.84 25.20
N SER A 295 -2.51 7.35 24.23
CA SER A 295 -2.51 7.93 22.88
C SER A 295 -3.93 7.95 22.31
N PRO A 296 -4.53 9.13 22.10
CA PRO A 296 -5.93 9.25 21.71
C PRO A 296 -6.09 9.00 20.22
N GLY A 297 -6.07 7.74 19.83
CA GLY A 297 -6.32 7.37 18.44
C GLY A 297 -6.41 5.87 18.26
N PRO A 298 -7.26 5.41 17.35
CA PRO A 298 -7.42 3.98 17.12
C PRO A 298 -6.19 3.30 16.53
N LEU A 299 -5.15 4.06 16.12
CA LEU A 299 -4.02 3.54 15.37
C LEU A 299 -2.72 4.37 15.54
N PRO A 300 -2.08 4.40 16.73
CA PRO A 300 -0.75 4.97 16.76
C PRO A 300 0.22 4.05 16.01
N LEU A 301 0.91 4.57 15.01
CA LEU A 301 2.23 4.04 14.68
C LEU A 301 3.09 4.27 15.93
N LEU A 302 3.23 3.22 16.72
CA LEU A 302 4.06 3.29 17.93
C LEU A 302 5.50 3.69 17.57
N LEU A 303 5.97 3.22 16.43
CA LEU A 303 7.33 3.44 15.93
C LEU A 303 7.31 3.72 14.43
N ARG A 304 8.03 4.73 13.99
CA ARG A 304 8.24 5.00 12.56
C ARG A 304 9.33 4.08 12.03
N PRO A 305 9.05 3.25 11.02
CA PRO A 305 10.02 2.29 10.51
C PRO A 305 11.31 2.97 10.03
N GLY A 306 12.44 2.44 10.47
CA GLY A 306 13.76 2.92 10.11
C GLY A 306 14.18 4.26 10.73
N LEU A 307 13.28 4.96 11.44
CA LEU A 307 13.56 6.21 12.16
C LEU A 307 13.49 6.06 13.68
N ASP A 308 12.59 5.21 14.17
CA ASP A 308 12.39 5.02 15.59
C ASP A 308 12.95 3.69 16.06
N GLY A 309 13.73 3.74 17.10
CA GLY A 309 14.12 2.61 17.94
C GLY A 309 13.22 2.47 19.16
N ALA A 310 13.49 1.46 19.97
CA ALA A 310 12.76 1.23 21.22
C ALA A 310 13.70 0.78 22.31
N CYS A 311 13.46 1.28 23.54
CA CYS A 311 14.17 0.87 24.74
C CYS A 311 13.20 0.31 25.78
N ASP A 312 13.66 -0.70 26.53
CA ASP A 312 13.04 -1.23 27.75
C ASP A 312 14.04 -1.05 28.90
N GLY A 313 13.89 0.02 29.65
CA GLY A 313 14.89 0.43 30.61
C GLY A 313 16.27 0.62 29.94
N ALA A 314 17.26 -0.14 30.36
CA ALA A 314 18.62 -0.05 29.85
C ALA A 314 18.87 -0.83 28.55
N ARG A 315 17.86 -1.41 27.93
CA ARG A 315 18.00 -2.23 26.70
C ARG A 315 17.35 -1.54 25.52
N CYS A 316 18.09 -1.31 24.45
CA CYS A 316 17.64 -0.59 23.27
C CYS A 316 17.82 -1.40 22.01
N LEU A 317 16.86 -1.28 21.09
CA LEU A 317 16.96 -1.68 19.70
C LEU A 317 16.94 -0.44 18.82
N LEU A 318 17.89 -0.36 17.93
CA LEU A 318 18.02 0.74 16.97
C LEU A 318 16.97 0.64 15.85
N PRO A 319 16.66 1.75 15.17
CA PRO A 319 15.64 1.77 14.11
C PRO A 319 15.82 0.68 13.06
N TRP A 320 17.04 0.45 12.59
CA TRP A 320 17.34 -0.56 11.57
C TRP A 320 17.28 -2.01 12.09
N GLN A 321 17.43 -2.23 13.41
CA GLN A 321 17.22 -3.54 14.03
C GLN A 321 15.76 -3.92 14.15
N LEU A 322 14.87 -2.94 14.16
CA LEU A 322 13.42 -3.12 14.19
C LEU A 322 12.82 -3.35 12.80
N LEU A 323 13.57 -3.07 11.73
CA LEU A 323 13.11 -3.36 10.37
C LEU A 323 12.90 -4.87 10.17
N GLY A 324 11.86 -5.22 9.46
CA GLY A 324 11.50 -6.62 9.19
C GLY A 324 10.81 -7.34 10.36
N LEU A 325 10.52 -6.67 11.47
CA LEU A 325 9.66 -7.26 12.49
C LEU A 325 8.19 -7.37 12.07
N HIS A 326 7.81 -6.95 10.86
CA HIS A 326 6.48 -7.07 10.21
C HIS A 326 5.26 -6.74 11.09
N GLN A 327 5.46 -6.05 12.20
CA GLN A 327 4.50 -5.94 13.28
C GLN A 327 3.80 -4.59 13.31
N PHE A 328 4.10 -3.78 12.31
CA PHE A 328 3.46 -2.48 12.14
C PHE A 328 2.07 -2.60 11.50
N LEU A 329 1.79 -3.74 10.89
CA LEU A 329 0.54 -4.06 10.22
C LEU A 329 0.09 -5.47 10.62
N THR A 330 -0.94 -5.56 11.43
CA THR A 330 -1.67 -6.81 11.65
C THR A 330 -3.07 -6.68 11.05
N TYR A 331 -3.52 -7.71 10.36
CA TYR A 331 -4.89 -7.82 9.88
C TYR A 331 -5.73 -8.49 10.95
N THR A 332 -6.77 -7.82 11.41
CA THR A 332 -7.84 -8.39 12.20
C THR A 332 -9.18 -8.14 11.49
N PRO A 333 -10.06 -9.13 11.24
CA PRO A 333 -11.35 -8.92 10.57
C PRO A 333 -12.28 -8.01 11.38
N LEU A 334 -12.56 -6.76 10.88
CA LEU A 334 -13.72 -6.01 11.34
C LEU A 334 -14.94 -6.49 10.55
N PRO A 335 -16.15 -6.57 11.14
CA PRO A 335 -17.32 -7.06 10.44
C PRO A 335 -17.68 -6.33 9.14
N PHE A 336 -17.05 -5.21 8.86
CA PHE A 336 -17.35 -4.32 7.71
C PHE A 336 -16.13 -3.94 6.87
N ILE A 337 -14.92 -4.16 7.39
CA ILE A 337 -13.65 -3.90 6.73
C ILE A 337 -12.74 -5.00 7.23
N GLU A 338 -12.15 -5.77 6.33
CA GLU A 338 -11.09 -6.71 6.71
C GLU A 338 -10.02 -5.91 7.45
N ASP A 339 -9.79 -6.27 8.71
CA ASP A 339 -9.08 -5.47 9.72
C ASP A 339 -7.66 -5.09 9.36
N LEU A 340 -7.36 -3.83 9.48
CA LEU A 340 -6.00 -3.33 9.57
C LEU A 340 -5.76 -2.84 11.01
N ARG A 341 -5.06 -3.61 11.83
CA ARG A 341 -4.43 -3.11 13.06
C ARG A 341 -3.04 -2.62 12.75
N PHE A 342 -2.76 -1.38 13.14
CA PHE A 342 -1.46 -0.77 12.96
C PHE A 342 -0.77 -0.65 14.31
N GLY A 343 0.46 -1.14 14.39
CA GLY A 343 1.30 -1.06 15.57
C GLY A 343 2.18 -2.29 15.75
N ALA A 344 3.35 -2.11 16.33
CA ALA A 344 4.12 -3.26 16.82
C ALA A 344 3.32 -3.90 17.94
N ALA A 345 3.07 -5.20 17.88
CA ALA A 345 2.51 -5.91 19.00
C ALA A 345 3.46 -5.75 20.20
N PRO A 346 3.03 -5.17 21.31
CA PRO A 346 3.90 -4.89 22.45
C PRO A 346 4.70 -6.11 22.92
N ALA A 347 4.04 -7.27 22.93
CA ALA A 347 4.68 -8.53 23.28
C ALA A 347 5.86 -8.90 22.38
N ALA A 348 5.74 -8.62 21.08
CA ALA A 348 6.81 -8.94 20.14
C ALA A 348 7.99 -7.95 20.25
N LEU A 349 7.71 -6.68 20.52
CA LEU A 349 8.74 -5.69 20.78
C LEU A 349 9.49 -6.03 22.07
N ARG A 350 8.79 -6.39 23.14
CA ARG A 350 9.40 -6.86 24.38
C ARG A 350 10.20 -8.15 24.20
N LYS A 351 9.68 -9.09 23.40
CA LYS A 351 10.43 -10.30 23.03
C LYS A 351 11.72 -9.97 22.28
N ALA A 352 11.70 -8.98 21.40
CA ALA A 352 12.89 -8.54 20.67
C ALA A 352 13.91 -7.85 21.58
N LEU A 353 13.45 -7.13 22.62
CA LEU A 353 14.27 -6.50 23.66
C LEU A 353 14.76 -7.48 24.72
N ALA A 354 14.18 -8.66 24.85
CA ALA A 354 14.57 -9.67 25.82
C ALA A 354 15.92 -10.30 25.49
N ARG A 355 16.66 -10.69 26.52
CA ARG A 355 17.89 -11.48 26.41
C ARG A 355 17.56 -12.97 26.33
N LYS A 356 18.48 -13.74 25.83
CA LYS A 356 18.37 -15.19 25.86
C LYS A 356 18.32 -15.68 27.32
N GLY A 357 17.19 -16.27 27.70
CA GLY A 357 16.94 -16.75 29.08
C GLY A 357 15.96 -15.90 29.87
N ASP A 358 15.59 -14.71 29.38
CA ASP A 358 14.50 -13.94 29.96
C ASP A 358 13.16 -14.69 29.77
N PRO A 359 12.20 -14.58 30.71
CA PRO A 359 10.88 -15.16 30.53
C PRO A 359 10.19 -14.55 29.30
N ALA A 360 9.36 -15.35 28.64
CA ALA A 360 8.55 -14.85 27.54
C ALA A 360 7.60 -13.75 28.07
N PRO A 361 7.45 -12.62 27.34
CA PRO A 361 6.49 -11.60 27.74
C PRO A 361 5.07 -12.17 27.70
N GLU A 362 4.23 -11.74 28.64
CA GLU A 362 2.82 -12.09 28.66
C GLU A 362 2.13 -11.62 27.36
N PRO A 363 1.15 -12.37 26.85
CA PRO A 363 0.45 -12.02 25.60
C PRO A 363 -0.21 -10.64 25.64
N ASP A 364 -0.71 -10.23 26.81
CA ASP A 364 -1.46 -8.99 27.00
C ASP A 364 -0.60 -7.85 27.55
N VAL A 365 0.73 -7.98 27.52
CA VAL A 365 1.63 -6.94 28.00
C VAL A 365 1.48 -5.67 27.15
N GLY A 366 1.26 -4.54 27.84
CA GLY A 366 1.15 -3.22 27.22
C GLY A 366 2.50 -2.62 26.82
N ILE A 367 2.43 -1.39 26.34
CA ILE A 367 3.59 -0.58 25.94
C ILE A 367 4.19 0.22 27.10
N GLU A 368 3.61 0.15 28.27
CA GLU A 368 4.06 0.88 29.46
C GLU A 368 5.51 0.57 29.80
N GLY A 369 6.27 1.60 30.14
CA GLY A 369 7.69 1.47 30.43
C GLY A 369 8.60 1.31 29.21
N LEU A 370 8.05 1.27 27.99
CA LEU A 370 8.83 1.37 26.77
C LEU A 370 9.08 2.84 26.42
N THR A 371 10.25 3.12 25.86
CA THR A 371 10.64 4.45 25.37
C THR A 371 10.89 4.36 23.87
N ARG A 372 10.23 5.23 23.10
CA ARG A 372 10.54 5.46 21.69
C ARG A 372 11.82 6.28 21.60
N LEU A 373 12.71 5.88 20.73
CA LEU A 373 14.00 6.49 20.48
C LEU A 373 14.07 6.97 19.03
N ALA A 374 14.20 8.26 18.80
CA ALA A 374 14.51 8.81 17.47
C ALA A 374 16.01 9.00 17.32
N THR A 375 16.55 8.70 16.12
CA THR A 375 17.99 8.82 15.86
C THR A 375 18.27 9.51 14.54
N VAL A 376 19.39 10.23 14.48
CA VAL A 376 20.08 10.57 13.25
C VAL A 376 20.99 9.41 12.90
N SER A 377 20.75 8.83 11.74
CA SER A 377 21.40 7.61 11.26
C SER A 377 22.57 7.95 10.35
N LEU A 378 23.76 7.49 10.67
CA LEU A 378 24.98 7.68 9.91
C LEU A 378 25.65 6.33 9.62
N VAL A 379 26.36 6.25 8.53
CA VAL A 379 27.22 5.12 8.20
C VAL A 379 28.64 5.61 7.92
N VAL A 380 29.63 4.83 8.38
CA VAL A 380 31.01 4.94 7.96
C VAL A 380 31.25 3.81 6.97
N ASP A 381 31.57 4.14 5.73
CA ASP A 381 31.80 3.14 4.69
C ASP A 381 33.18 2.46 4.80
N GLY A 382 33.46 1.52 3.89
CA GLY A 382 34.74 0.81 3.86
C GLY A 382 35.95 1.67 3.53
N ALA A 383 35.75 2.91 3.03
CA ALA A 383 36.78 3.91 2.80
C ALA A 383 36.98 4.85 3.99
N GLY A 384 36.12 4.75 5.02
CA GLY A 384 36.14 5.63 6.19
C GLY A 384 35.38 6.95 6.01
N VAL A 385 34.53 7.07 4.98
CA VAL A 385 33.72 8.24 4.74
C VAL A 385 32.44 8.15 5.56
N VAL A 386 32.15 9.20 6.34
CA VAL A 386 30.92 9.33 7.14
C VAL A 386 29.85 10.04 6.31
N ARG A 387 28.64 9.45 6.29
CA ARG A 387 27.52 10.05 5.58
C ARG A 387 26.19 9.72 6.24
N PRO A 388 25.18 10.60 6.09
CA PRO A 388 23.82 10.32 6.51
C PRO A 388 23.26 9.09 5.77
N LEU A 389 22.44 8.29 6.48
CA LEU A 389 21.75 7.16 5.91
C LEU A 389 20.33 7.05 6.49
N PRO A 390 19.45 8.02 6.22
CA PRO A 390 18.09 8.02 6.76
C PRO A 390 17.33 6.79 6.24
N ARG A 391 16.74 6.04 7.17
CA ARG A 391 15.94 4.83 6.85
C ARG A 391 16.63 3.86 5.90
N LEU A 392 17.94 3.70 5.99
CA LEU A 392 18.75 2.91 5.06
C LEU A 392 18.69 3.43 3.61
N ARG A 393 18.52 4.72 3.43
CA ARG A 393 18.47 5.36 2.12
C ARG A 393 19.76 6.11 1.84
N ASP A 394 20.16 6.09 0.59
CA ASP A 394 21.25 6.91 0.09
C ASP A 394 20.61 8.12 -0.60
N PRO A 395 20.64 9.31 0.03
CA PRO A 395 19.94 10.47 -0.53
C PRO A 395 20.49 10.83 -1.91
N ILE A 396 19.60 11.21 -2.81
CA ILE A 396 19.91 11.60 -4.18
C ILE A 396 19.62 13.10 -4.32
N ASP A 397 20.64 13.88 -4.63
CA ASP A 397 20.47 15.32 -4.85
C ASP A 397 19.74 15.61 -6.16
N ARG A 398 20.01 14.81 -7.20
CA ARG A 398 19.45 15.00 -8.53
C ARG A 398 19.42 13.68 -9.31
N LEU A 399 18.30 13.43 -9.97
CA LEU A 399 18.18 12.37 -10.96
C LEU A 399 18.82 12.82 -12.28
N ASP A 400 19.76 12.04 -12.79
CA ASP A 400 20.36 12.21 -14.12
C ASP A 400 20.44 10.87 -14.88
N ALA A 401 20.93 10.92 -16.10
CA ALA A 401 21.00 9.78 -16.99
C ALA A 401 21.97 8.70 -16.49
N ASP A 402 23.10 9.09 -15.92
CA ASP A 402 24.12 8.13 -15.46
C ASP A 402 23.63 7.36 -14.24
N LEU A 403 23.08 8.06 -13.24
CA LEU A 403 22.50 7.43 -12.04
C LEU A 403 21.37 6.47 -12.40
N LEU A 404 20.51 6.88 -13.34
CA LEU A 404 19.41 6.04 -13.81
C LEU A 404 19.91 4.79 -14.55
N ALA A 405 20.90 4.97 -15.42
CA ALA A 405 21.53 3.86 -16.15
C ALA A 405 22.21 2.85 -15.19
N ASP A 406 22.92 3.35 -14.18
CA ASP A 406 23.57 2.52 -13.16
C ASP A 406 22.51 1.74 -12.35
N SER A 407 21.40 2.38 -11.98
CA SER A 407 20.31 1.73 -11.25
C SER A 407 19.65 0.63 -12.09
N VAL A 408 19.40 0.88 -13.37
CA VAL A 408 18.83 -0.10 -14.31
C VAL A 408 19.80 -1.27 -14.51
N ALA A 409 21.09 -1.02 -14.70
CA ALA A 409 22.11 -2.06 -14.82
C ALA A 409 22.24 -2.88 -13.53
N GLY A 410 22.15 -2.23 -12.37
CA GLY A 410 22.12 -2.92 -11.08
C GLY A 410 20.92 -3.85 -10.94
N ALA A 411 19.73 -3.44 -11.38
CA ALA A 411 18.53 -4.27 -11.39
C ALA A 411 18.70 -5.52 -12.27
N GLU A 412 19.23 -5.36 -13.48
CA GLU A 412 19.54 -6.48 -14.39
C GLU A 412 20.51 -7.46 -13.73
N ALA A 413 21.62 -6.96 -13.19
CA ALA A 413 22.63 -7.78 -12.53
C ALA A 413 22.04 -8.57 -11.34
N HIS A 414 21.16 -7.93 -10.54
CA HIS A 414 20.47 -8.58 -9.43
C HIS A 414 19.56 -9.73 -9.91
N ILE A 415 18.77 -9.49 -10.96
CA ILE A 415 17.86 -10.51 -11.51
C ILE A 415 18.66 -11.67 -12.12
N LEU A 416 19.72 -11.40 -12.86
CA LEU A 416 20.59 -12.45 -13.41
C LEU A 416 21.23 -13.29 -12.29
N ALA A 417 21.71 -12.67 -11.21
CA ALA A 417 22.24 -13.36 -10.05
C ALA A 417 21.18 -14.11 -9.21
N ALA A 418 19.90 -13.80 -9.43
CA ALA A 418 18.77 -14.45 -8.76
C ALA A 418 18.33 -15.74 -9.44
N GLN A 419 18.73 -16.01 -10.70
CA GLN A 419 18.30 -17.18 -11.45
C GLN A 419 19.06 -18.45 -11.03
N GLY A 420 18.30 -19.51 -10.78
CA GLY A 420 18.82 -20.84 -10.54
C GLY A 420 19.12 -21.61 -11.83
N ASP A 421 19.72 -22.82 -11.68
CA ASP A 421 20.07 -23.67 -12.82
C ASP A 421 18.85 -24.22 -13.57
N ASP A 422 17.72 -24.32 -12.90
CA ASP A 422 16.43 -24.75 -13.44
C ASP A 422 15.61 -23.64 -14.12
N GLY A 423 16.14 -22.44 -14.24
CA GLY A 423 15.47 -21.29 -14.86
C GLY A 423 14.57 -20.50 -13.92
N ARG A 424 14.31 -20.98 -12.70
CA ARG A 424 13.53 -20.25 -11.70
C ARG A 424 14.36 -19.14 -11.08
N PHE A 425 13.70 -18.04 -10.73
CA PHE A 425 14.29 -17.00 -9.90
C PHE A 425 14.01 -17.28 -8.43
N ARG A 426 15.01 -17.01 -7.56
CA ARG A 426 14.79 -17.09 -6.11
C ARG A 426 13.63 -16.17 -5.70
N TYR A 427 12.77 -16.65 -4.79
CA TYR A 427 11.58 -15.90 -4.40
C TYR A 427 11.91 -14.75 -3.47
N LEU A 428 12.64 -15.01 -2.38
CA LEU A 428 13.03 -14.03 -1.37
C LEU A 428 14.51 -14.15 -1.02
N LEU A 429 15.11 -13.01 -0.70
CA LEU A 429 16.42 -12.90 -0.09
C LEU A 429 16.35 -11.94 1.10
N HIS A 430 16.71 -12.41 2.29
CA HIS A 430 16.89 -11.52 3.43
C HIS A 430 18.32 -10.93 3.39
N PRO A 431 18.49 -9.60 3.20
CA PRO A 431 19.79 -8.99 2.90
C PRO A 431 20.81 -9.18 4.02
N PHE A 432 20.41 -8.99 5.27
CA PHE A 432 21.34 -9.02 6.41
C PHE A 432 21.73 -10.44 6.84
N THR A 433 20.89 -11.44 6.64
CA THR A 433 21.19 -12.82 6.99
C THR A 433 21.68 -13.66 5.80
N GLY A 434 21.51 -13.18 4.59
CA GLY A 434 21.78 -13.91 3.36
C GLY A 434 20.87 -15.14 3.16
N LYS A 435 19.77 -15.25 3.95
CA LYS A 435 18.82 -16.35 3.83
C LYS A 435 18.04 -16.22 2.52
N VAL A 436 18.14 -17.27 1.70
CA VAL A 436 17.41 -17.38 0.42
C VAL A 436 16.22 -18.31 0.59
N THR A 437 15.09 -17.93 0.01
CA THR A 437 13.87 -18.76 -0.06
C THR A 437 13.49 -18.99 -1.51
N TRP A 438 13.35 -20.26 -1.91
CA TRP A 438 12.85 -20.70 -3.20
C TRP A 438 11.37 -21.10 -3.14
N ARG A 439 10.84 -21.30 -1.93
CA ARG A 439 9.43 -21.60 -1.66
C ARG A 439 8.57 -20.37 -1.90
N GLY A 440 7.29 -20.57 -2.18
CA GLY A 440 6.36 -19.49 -2.53
C GLY A 440 6.41 -19.16 -4.02
N PHE A 441 6.80 -20.13 -4.85
CA PHE A 441 6.79 -20.01 -6.30
C PHE A 441 5.42 -19.53 -6.80
N ALA A 442 5.42 -18.42 -7.54
CA ALA A 442 4.24 -17.86 -8.18
C ALA A 442 4.51 -17.65 -9.67
N VAL A 443 3.72 -18.30 -10.51
CA VAL A 443 3.86 -18.21 -11.98
C VAL A 443 3.90 -16.76 -12.47
N PRO A 444 2.99 -15.86 -12.04
CA PRO A 444 3.02 -14.47 -12.49
C PRO A 444 4.35 -13.74 -12.15
N ARG A 445 4.90 -13.97 -10.96
CA ARG A 445 6.16 -13.31 -10.56
C ARG A 445 7.36 -13.76 -11.38
N GLN A 446 7.43 -15.05 -11.68
CA GLN A 446 8.46 -15.59 -12.59
C GLN A 446 8.31 -15.01 -14.00
N ALA A 447 7.08 -14.95 -14.49
CA ALA A 447 6.77 -14.41 -15.79
C ALA A 447 7.05 -12.91 -15.92
N GLY A 448 6.67 -12.10 -14.91
CA GLY A 448 6.97 -10.66 -14.88
C GLY A 448 8.47 -10.38 -14.86
N THR A 449 9.23 -11.18 -14.11
CA THR A 449 10.71 -11.09 -14.12
C THR A 449 11.29 -11.45 -15.49
N THR A 450 10.73 -12.48 -16.16
CA THR A 450 11.14 -12.86 -17.52
C THR A 450 10.80 -11.79 -18.56
N LEU A 451 9.61 -11.18 -18.43
CA LEU A 451 9.19 -10.03 -19.25
C LEU A 451 10.21 -8.90 -19.15
N ALA A 452 10.59 -8.50 -17.93
CA ALA A 452 11.55 -7.42 -17.72
C ALA A 452 12.92 -7.71 -18.34
N LEU A 453 13.41 -8.96 -18.29
CA LEU A 453 14.64 -9.36 -18.99
C LEU A 453 14.57 -9.15 -20.50
N CYS A 454 13.41 -9.39 -21.12
CA CYS A 454 13.26 -9.23 -22.56
C CYS A 454 12.99 -7.77 -22.98
N GLU A 455 12.29 -7.00 -22.16
CA GLU A 455 11.87 -5.65 -22.49
C GLU A 455 12.97 -4.61 -22.17
N LEU A 456 13.72 -4.82 -21.11
CA LEU A 456 14.66 -3.85 -20.55
C LEU A 456 16.11 -4.36 -20.50
N GLY A 457 16.29 -5.66 -20.48
CA GLY A 457 17.60 -6.27 -20.32
C GLY A 457 18.51 -6.11 -21.55
N SER A 458 19.79 -6.09 -21.30
CA SER A 458 20.83 -6.12 -22.34
C SER A 458 20.85 -7.46 -23.09
N ASP A 459 21.72 -7.60 -24.09
CA ASP A 459 21.87 -8.88 -24.79
C ASP A 459 22.39 -10.00 -23.88
N ALA A 460 23.08 -9.64 -22.79
CA ALA A 460 23.48 -10.60 -21.77
C ALA A 460 22.32 -11.24 -21.00
N ALA A 461 21.14 -10.62 -21.00
CA ALA A 461 19.92 -11.15 -20.38
C ALA A 461 19.21 -12.24 -21.22
N VAL A 462 19.47 -12.32 -22.54
CA VAL A 462 18.77 -13.24 -23.45
C VAL A 462 18.92 -14.71 -23.04
N PRO A 463 20.12 -15.23 -22.67
CA PRO A 463 20.24 -16.61 -22.21
C PRO A 463 19.42 -16.91 -20.95
N ALA A 464 19.35 -15.96 -20.01
CA ALA A 464 18.55 -16.10 -18.81
C ALA A 464 17.05 -16.08 -19.11
N ALA A 465 16.60 -15.21 -20.03
CA ALA A 465 15.23 -15.18 -20.50
C ALA A 465 14.83 -16.52 -21.16
N ARG A 466 15.65 -17.08 -22.09
CA ARG A 466 15.40 -18.39 -22.70
C ARG A 466 15.23 -19.50 -21.66
N LYS A 467 16.10 -19.50 -20.66
CA LYS A 467 16.09 -20.51 -19.59
C LYS A 467 14.81 -20.40 -18.75
N SER A 468 14.34 -19.17 -18.45
CA SER A 468 13.10 -18.95 -17.74
C SER A 468 11.87 -19.27 -18.59
N LEU A 469 11.85 -18.92 -19.89
CA LEU A 469 10.76 -19.29 -20.81
C LEU A 469 10.62 -20.80 -20.91
N ALA A 470 11.73 -21.55 -21.01
CA ALA A 470 11.70 -23.01 -21.02
C ALA A 470 11.13 -23.59 -19.70
N MET A 471 11.48 -23.01 -18.56
CA MET A 471 10.91 -23.38 -17.25
C MET A 471 9.40 -23.10 -17.21
N LEU A 472 8.96 -21.90 -17.67
CA LEU A 472 7.53 -21.55 -17.75
C LEU A 472 6.78 -22.48 -18.69
N ALA A 473 7.32 -22.80 -19.87
CA ALA A 473 6.72 -23.73 -20.81
C ALA A 473 6.49 -25.13 -20.18
N GLY A 474 7.39 -25.57 -19.31
CA GLY A 474 7.24 -26.81 -18.54
C GLY A 474 6.05 -26.84 -17.57
N LEU A 475 5.42 -25.70 -17.28
CA LEU A 475 4.23 -25.58 -16.43
C LEU A 475 2.91 -25.73 -17.21
N ARG A 476 2.99 -25.94 -18.52
CA ARG A 476 1.82 -26.14 -19.40
C ARG A 476 0.92 -27.25 -18.89
N LYS A 477 -0.38 -26.98 -18.90
CA LYS A 477 -1.47 -27.93 -18.66
C LYS A 477 -2.51 -27.77 -19.76
N ASP A 478 -2.71 -28.85 -20.50
CA ASP A 478 -3.81 -28.93 -21.46
C ASP A 478 -5.10 -29.29 -20.72
N TYR A 479 -6.21 -28.78 -21.19
CA TYR A 479 -7.54 -29.06 -20.61
C TYR A 479 -8.57 -29.19 -21.75
N PRO A 480 -9.80 -29.72 -21.49
CA PRO A 480 -10.80 -29.92 -22.52
C PRO A 480 -11.11 -28.64 -23.30
N GLY A 481 -10.91 -28.68 -24.63
CA GLY A 481 -11.08 -27.58 -25.57
C GLY A 481 -10.10 -27.68 -26.73
N PRO A 482 -10.41 -27.14 -27.92
CA PRO A 482 -9.57 -27.29 -29.12
C PRO A 482 -8.27 -26.50 -28.98
N GLY A 483 -7.19 -27.19 -28.59
CA GLY A 483 -5.84 -26.62 -28.48
C GLY A 483 -5.67 -25.55 -27.40
N HIS A 484 -6.44 -25.65 -26.32
CA HIS A 484 -6.33 -24.75 -25.16
C HIS A 484 -5.30 -25.26 -24.17
N SER A 485 -4.47 -24.35 -23.66
CA SER A 485 -3.53 -24.64 -22.57
C SER A 485 -3.46 -23.48 -21.60
N VAL A 486 -3.12 -23.79 -20.34
CA VAL A 486 -2.86 -22.82 -19.29
C VAL A 486 -1.48 -23.10 -18.71
N LEU A 487 -0.89 -22.11 -18.03
CA LEU A 487 0.22 -22.36 -17.15
C LEU A 487 -0.30 -22.43 -15.71
N SER A 488 -0.03 -23.55 -15.05
CA SER A 488 -0.50 -23.78 -13.70
C SER A 488 0.52 -24.54 -12.87
N TYR A 489 0.72 -24.09 -11.64
CA TYR A 489 1.62 -24.70 -10.68
C TYR A 489 0.97 -24.75 -9.30
N GLN A 490 1.14 -25.88 -8.62
CA GLN A 490 0.77 -26.04 -7.21
C GLN A 490 1.88 -26.85 -6.52
N GLU A 491 2.38 -26.30 -5.39
CA GLU A 491 3.44 -26.98 -4.64
C GLU A 491 2.92 -28.28 -4.02
N GLY A 492 3.65 -29.38 -4.28
CA GLY A 492 3.41 -30.69 -3.66
C GLY A 492 2.23 -31.51 -4.19
N ARG A 493 1.44 -30.99 -5.16
CA ARG A 493 0.34 -31.75 -5.78
C ARG A 493 0.06 -31.26 -7.21
N PRO A 494 -0.57 -32.09 -8.06
CA PRO A 494 -1.02 -31.65 -9.38
C PRO A 494 -2.02 -30.49 -9.25
N PRO A 495 -1.92 -29.42 -10.08
CA PRO A 495 -2.89 -28.35 -10.08
C PRO A 495 -4.23 -28.83 -10.63
N THR A 496 -5.33 -28.35 -10.04
CA THR A 496 -6.70 -28.66 -10.46
C THR A 496 -7.39 -27.50 -11.16
N LEU A 497 -6.82 -26.30 -11.03
CA LEU A 497 -7.34 -25.05 -11.60
C LEU A 497 -6.28 -24.36 -12.45
N GLY A 498 -6.71 -23.75 -13.53
CA GLY A 498 -5.98 -22.72 -14.25
C GLY A 498 -6.54 -21.35 -13.92
N ASP A 499 -5.70 -20.35 -13.59
CA ASP A 499 -6.14 -18.99 -13.35
C ASP A 499 -5.70 -18.02 -14.46
N LEU A 500 -6.46 -16.93 -14.63
CA LEU A 500 -6.27 -15.95 -15.67
C LEU A 500 -4.87 -15.31 -15.60
N GLY A 501 -4.45 -14.83 -14.43
CA GLY A 501 -3.17 -14.13 -14.27
C GLY A 501 -1.95 -15.02 -14.44
N SER A 502 -2.02 -16.28 -13.99
CA SER A 502 -0.94 -17.27 -14.18
C SER A 502 -0.82 -17.73 -15.63
N THR A 503 -1.71 -17.30 -16.53
CA THR A 503 -1.64 -17.60 -17.96
C THR A 503 -1.39 -16.32 -18.79
N ALA A 504 -2.06 -15.22 -18.44
CA ALA A 504 -1.94 -13.95 -19.18
C ALA A 504 -0.53 -13.35 -19.06
N LEU A 505 0.04 -13.23 -17.85
CA LEU A 505 1.36 -12.64 -17.69
C LEU A 505 2.49 -13.45 -18.32
N PRO A 506 2.52 -14.80 -18.23
CA PRO A 506 3.44 -15.59 -19.04
C PRO A 506 3.25 -15.40 -20.53
N LEU A 507 2.02 -15.29 -21.03
CA LEU A 507 1.79 -15.04 -22.46
C LEU A 507 2.39 -13.68 -22.88
N ILE A 508 2.26 -12.63 -22.05
CA ILE A 508 2.95 -11.35 -22.28
C ILE A 508 4.47 -11.58 -22.38
N ALA A 509 5.05 -12.34 -21.45
CA ALA A 509 6.48 -12.62 -21.46
C ALA A 509 6.91 -13.37 -22.72
N PHE A 510 6.19 -14.41 -23.14
CA PHE A 510 6.48 -15.14 -24.39
C PHE A 510 6.39 -14.23 -25.61
N LEU A 511 5.35 -13.40 -25.70
CA LEU A 511 5.15 -12.47 -26.82
C LEU A 511 6.26 -11.43 -26.90
N THR A 512 6.59 -10.80 -25.78
CA THR A 512 7.64 -9.77 -25.70
C THR A 512 9.03 -10.36 -25.96
N CYS A 513 9.31 -11.56 -25.47
CA CYS A 513 10.60 -12.21 -25.65
C CYS A 513 10.80 -12.73 -27.08
N ARG A 514 9.74 -12.98 -27.84
CA ARG A 514 9.80 -13.66 -29.13
C ARG A 514 10.78 -13.04 -30.13
N ASP A 515 10.80 -11.72 -30.21
CA ASP A 515 11.70 -11.02 -31.18
C ASP A 515 13.19 -11.19 -30.82
N ARG A 516 13.51 -11.49 -29.54
CA ARG A 516 14.88 -11.72 -29.06
C ARG A 516 15.24 -13.20 -28.94
N THR A 517 14.26 -14.07 -28.75
CA THR A 517 14.48 -15.50 -28.51
C THR A 517 14.09 -16.40 -29.69
N GLY A 518 13.32 -15.90 -30.65
CA GLY A 518 12.85 -16.63 -31.81
C GLY A 518 11.46 -17.28 -31.62
N PRO A 519 10.96 -17.98 -32.66
CA PRO A 519 9.58 -18.48 -32.72
C PRO A 519 9.38 -19.84 -32.04
N GLU A 520 10.32 -20.35 -31.28
CA GLU A 520 10.29 -21.70 -30.69
C GLU A 520 9.09 -21.98 -29.79
N HIS A 521 8.42 -20.93 -29.29
CA HIS A 521 7.25 -21.04 -28.42
C HIS A 521 5.92 -20.65 -29.12
N ASP A 522 5.88 -20.48 -30.43
CA ASP A 522 4.66 -20.03 -31.17
C ASP A 522 3.48 -20.95 -30.94
N GLU A 523 3.67 -22.27 -30.87
CA GLU A 523 2.60 -23.23 -30.57
C GLU A 523 2.00 -22.98 -29.17
N LEU A 524 2.85 -22.78 -28.18
CA LEU A 524 2.40 -22.45 -26.82
C LEU A 524 1.72 -21.08 -26.76
N ILE A 525 2.28 -20.06 -27.42
CA ILE A 525 1.66 -18.72 -27.54
C ILE A 525 0.25 -18.86 -28.11
N GLY A 526 0.08 -19.65 -29.18
CA GLY A 526 -1.24 -19.92 -29.79
C GLY A 526 -2.19 -20.60 -28.81
N ALA A 527 -1.73 -21.59 -28.07
CA ALA A 527 -2.56 -22.32 -27.11
C ALA A 527 -3.00 -21.47 -25.92
N LEU A 528 -2.09 -20.63 -25.37
CA LEU A 528 -2.40 -19.67 -24.31
C LEU A 528 -3.31 -18.54 -24.81
N GLY A 529 -3.12 -18.10 -26.08
CA GLY A 529 -3.99 -17.12 -26.74
C GLY A 529 -5.42 -17.64 -26.88
N ARG A 530 -5.61 -18.88 -27.34
CA ARG A 530 -6.93 -19.52 -27.42
C ARG A 530 -7.59 -19.65 -26.05
N TYR A 531 -6.81 -19.91 -25.00
CA TYR A 531 -7.32 -19.88 -23.62
C TYR A 531 -7.89 -18.50 -23.27
N LEU A 532 -7.17 -17.40 -23.51
CA LEU A 532 -7.67 -16.06 -23.19
C LEU A 532 -8.96 -15.72 -23.96
N LEU A 533 -9.04 -16.11 -25.23
CA LEU A 533 -10.25 -15.94 -26.04
C LEU A 533 -11.44 -16.72 -25.47
N ALA A 534 -11.22 -17.97 -25.03
CA ALA A 534 -12.25 -18.79 -24.40
C ALA A 534 -12.66 -18.30 -22.99
N MET A 535 -11.77 -17.61 -22.28
CA MET A 535 -12.06 -17.04 -20.96
C MET A 535 -12.75 -15.67 -21.04
N GLN A 536 -12.84 -15.06 -22.23
CA GLN A 536 -13.54 -13.79 -22.38
C GLN A 536 -15.06 -14.01 -22.32
N ARG A 537 -15.72 -13.23 -21.49
CA ARG A 537 -17.18 -13.20 -21.36
C ARG A 537 -17.83 -12.46 -22.54
N PRO A 538 -19.13 -12.68 -22.79
CA PRO A 538 -19.85 -11.93 -23.83
C PRO A 538 -19.84 -10.40 -23.63
N ASP A 539 -19.75 -9.92 -22.39
CA ASP A 539 -19.68 -8.51 -22.04
C ASP A 539 -18.28 -7.89 -22.27
N GLY A 540 -17.26 -8.71 -22.56
CA GLY A 540 -15.89 -8.27 -22.79
C GLY A 540 -14.95 -8.47 -21.60
N GLY A 541 -15.48 -8.66 -20.38
CA GLY A 541 -14.70 -9.04 -19.21
C GLY A 541 -14.20 -10.49 -19.28
N PHE A 542 -13.57 -10.98 -18.20
CA PHE A 542 -12.97 -12.31 -18.19
C PHE A 542 -13.48 -13.18 -17.03
N HIS A 543 -13.55 -14.49 -17.27
CA HIS A 543 -13.65 -15.49 -16.21
C HIS A 543 -12.32 -15.58 -15.46
N ALA A 544 -12.38 -15.73 -14.15
CA ALA A 544 -11.20 -15.72 -13.31
C ALA A 544 -10.39 -17.03 -13.38
N ARG A 545 -11.07 -18.16 -13.54
CA ARG A 545 -10.47 -19.51 -13.44
C ARG A 545 -11.19 -20.52 -14.32
N VAL A 546 -10.48 -21.62 -14.61
CA VAL A 546 -11.00 -22.81 -15.27
C VAL A 546 -10.67 -24.06 -14.48
N THR A 547 -11.60 -25.01 -14.39
CA THR A 547 -11.34 -26.35 -13.86
C THR A 547 -10.63 -27.20 -14.91
N LEU A 548 -9.41 -27.65 -14.62
CA LEU A 548 -8.59 -28.37 -15.61
C LEU A 548 -9.19 -29.69 -16.07
N ALA A 549 -9.93 -30.39 -15.21
CA ALA A 549 -10.53 -31.67 -15.53
C ALA A 549 -11.74 -31.57 -16.47
N THR A 550 -12.51 -30.48 -16.40
CA THR A 550 -13.79 -30.33 -17.13
C THR A 550 -13.77 -29.23 -18.19
N GLY A 551 -12.83 -28.30 -18.11
CA GLY A 551 -12.82 -27.10 -18.94
C GLY A 551 -13.88 -26.06 -18.52
N GLU A 552 -14.54 -26.25 -17.38
CA GLU A 552 -15.57 -25.34 -16.87
C GLU A 552 -14.94 -24.03 -16.37
N ALA A 553 -15.40 -22.91 -16.95
CA ALA A 553 -14.98 -21.56 -16.53
C ALA A 553 -15.80 -21.10 -15.32
N HIS A 554 -15.13 -20.49 -14.34
CA HIS A 554 -15.76 -20.00 -13.12
C HIS A 554 -16.05 -18.50 -13.24
N VAL A 555 -17.33 -18.15 -13.03
CA VAL A 555 -17.76 -16.76 -12.87
C VAL A 555 -17.23 -16.24 -11.53
N GLY A 556 -16.58 -15.10 -11.54
CA GLY A 556 -16.06 -14.46 -10.34
C GLY A 556 -15.89 -12.95 -10.60
N PRO A 557 -15.61 -12.16 -9.56
CA PRO A 557 -15.25 -10.76 -9.76
C PRO A 557 -13.99 -10.68 -10.63
N ASP A 558 -13.89 -9.61 -11.40
CA ASP A 558 -12.66 -9.33 -12.14
C ASP A 558 -11.49 -9.28 -11.16
N LEU A 559 -10.46 -10.08 -11.45
CA LEU A 559 -9.33 -10.22 -10.55
C LEU A 559 -8.41 -9.01 -10.71
N LEU A 560 -8.01 -8.45 -9.59
CA LEU A 560 -6.94 -7.47 -9.50
C LEU A 560 -5.73 -7.93 -10.34
N TYR A 561 -5.18 -7.06 -11.17
CA TYR A 561 -4.08 -7.31 -12.12
C TYR A 561 -4.41 -8.23 -13.30
N ALA A 562 -5.09 -9.36 -13.08
CA ALA A 562 -5.23 -10.41 -14.07
C ALA A 562 -6.01 -9.97 -15.30
N ALA A 563 -7.04 -9.14 -15.13
CA ALA A 563 -7.83 -8.62 -16.22
C ALA A 563 -7.01 -7.68 -17.13
N GLY A 564 -6.29 -6.72 -16.54
CA GLY A 564 -5.38 -5.84 -17.28
C GLY A 564 -4.26 -6.60 -18.00
N GLN A 565 -3.70 -7.64 -17.35
CA GLN A 565 -2.74 -8.55 -17.99
C GLN A 565 -3.34 -9.29 -19.19
N ALA A 566 -4.61 -9.73 -19.09
CA ALA A 566 -5.28 -10.41 -20.21
C ALA A 566 -5.50 -9.46 -21.39
N VAL A 567 -5.94 -8.22 -21.16
CA VAL A 567 -6.06 -7.21 -22.23
C VAL A 567 -4.71 -6.94 -22.87
N TYR A 568 -3.66 -6.74 -22.05
CA TYR A 568 -2.31 -6.48 -22.56
C TYR A 568 -1.79 -7.65 -23.40
N ALA A 569 -1.97 -8.89 -22.92
CA ALA A 569 -1.61 -10.09 -23.69
C ALA A 569 -2.34 -10.17 -25.04
N LEU A 570 -3.65 -9.86 -25.05
CA LEU A 570 -4.43 -9.85 -26.31
C LEU A 570 -3.96 -8.76 -27.26
N VAL A 571 -3.61 -7.57 -26.79
CA VAL A 571 -3.04 -6.49 -27.63
C VAL A 571 -1.72 -6.91 -28.27
N LEU A 572 -0.80 -7.50 -27.50
CA LEU A 572 0.47 -8.00 -28.03
C LEU A 572 0.24 -9.16 -29.03
N LEU A 573 -0.75 -10.02 -28.77
CA LEU A 573 -1.14 -11.10 -29.67
C LEU A 573 -1.76 -10.54 -30.96
N GLU A 574 -2.55 -9.47 -30.88
CA GLU A 574 -3.07 -8.76 -32.08
C GLU A 574 -1.92 -8.21 -32.93
N GLN A 575 -0.92 -7.58 -32.31
CA GLN A 575 0.27 -7.11 -33.03
C GLN A 575 1.00 -8.25 -33.75
N LEU A 576 1.16 -9.40 -33.09
CA LEU A 576 1.84 -10.55 -33.67
C LEU A 576 1.05 -11.19 -34.82
N THR A 577 -0.26 -11.37 -34.63
CA THR A 577 -1.14 -11.95 -35.67
C THR A 577 -1.34 -11.02 -36.86
N ALA A 578 -1.32 -9.70 -36.67
CA ALA A 578 -1.39 -8.72 -37.77
C ALA A 578 -0.18 -8.83 -38.73
N ARG A 579 0.97 -9.28 -38.20
CA ARG A 579 2.19 -9.51 -39.02
C ARG A 579 2.17 -10.85 -39.74
N GLY A 580 1.16 -11.70 -39.54
CA GLY A 580 1.10 -13.05 -40.12
C GLY A 580 2.25 -13.97 -39.68
N ALA A 581 2.71 -13.80 -38.44
CA ALA A 581 3.98 -14.36 -37.95
C ALA A 581 4.00 -15.89 -37.85
N SER A 582 2.84 -16.56 -37.71
CA SER A 582 2.74 -18.02 -37.59
C SER A 582 1.30 -18.50 -37.76
N GLU A 583 1.12 -19.64 -38.47
CA GLU A 583 -0.17 -20.31 -38.61
C GLU A 583 -0.66 -21.02 -37.33
N LEU A 584 0.20 -21.15 -36.34
CA LEU A 584 -0.12 -21.75 -35.01
C LEU A 584 -0.92 -20.81 -34.11
N LEU A 585 -0.98 -19.52 -34.46
CA LEU A 585 -1.67 -18.48 -33.69
C LEU A 585 -3.16 -18.47 -33.99
N PRO A 586 -4.00 -17.89 -33.10
CA PRO A 586 -5.41 -17.60 -33.41
C PRO A 586 -5.56 -16.67 -34.64
N ALA A 587 -6.73 -16.71 -35.28
CA ALA A 587 -7.00 -15.81 -36.38
C ALA A 587 -6.97 -14.34 -35.97
N HIS A 588 -6.27 -13.49 -36.70
CA HIS A 588 -6.14 -12.07 -36.40
C HIS A 588 -7.50 -11.37 -36.18
N ALA A 589 -8.50 -11.67 -36.99
CA ALA A 589 -9.83 -11.07 -36.86
C ALA A 589 -10.51 -11.43 -35.52
N GLU A 590 -10.30 -12.64 -35.03
CA GLU A 590 -10.83 -13.09 -33.73
C GLU A 590 -10.15 -12.36 -32.58
N VAL A 591 -8.82 -12.28 -32.59
CA VAL A 591 -8.03 -11.55 -31.56
C VAL A 591 -8.40 -10.07 -31.53
N LYS A 592 -8.47 -9.43 -32.72
CA LYS A 592 -8.88 -8.03 -32.86
C LYS A 592 -10.27 -7.76 -32.29
N ALA A 593 -11.23 -8.62 -32.57
CA ALA A 593 -12.59 -8.50 -32.01
C ALA A 593 -12.61 -8.68 -30.51
N ALA A 594 -11.76 -9.55 -29.95
CA ALA A 594 -11.64 -9.75 -28.52
C ALA A 594 -11.01 -8.53 -27.82
N VAL A 595 -9.97 -7.93 -28.41
CA VAL A 595 -9.37 -6.67 -27.91
C VAL A 595 -10.41 -5.57 -27.87
N ALA A 596 -11.18 -5.36 -28.92
CA ALA A 596 -12.21 -4.34 -28.98
C ALA A 596 -13.25 -4.51 -27.85
N ARG A 597 -13.81 -5.73 -27.71
CA ARG A 597 -14.80 -6.00 -26.65
C ARG A 597 -14.23 -5.80 -25.23
N ALA A 598 -12.98 -6.19 -25.02
CA ALA A 598 -12.34 -5.98 -23.71
C ALA A 598 -12.17 -4.48 -23.43
N MET A 599 -11.69 -3.71 -24.39
CA MET A 599 -11.51 -2.27 -24.22
C MET A 599 -12.82 -1.53 -23.98
N ASP A 600 -13.90 -1.91 -24.70
CA ASP A 600 -15.25 -1.38 -24.46
C ASP A 600 -15.68 -1.66 -23.02
N TYR A 601 -15.59 -2.91 -22.55
CA TYR A 601 -16.00 -3.31 -21.21
C TYR A 601 -15.24 -2.55 -20.11
N PHE A 602 -13.92 -2.48 -20.20
CA PHE A 602 -13.12 -1.82 -19.16
C PHE A 602 -13.24 -0.31 -19.19
N ALA A 603 -13.46 0.30 -20.36
CA ALA A 603 -13.67 1.73 -20.47
C ALA A 603 -15.05 2.17 -19.94
N ASP A 604 -16.10 1.43 -20.28
CA ASP A 604 -17.48 1.88 -20.08
C ASP A 604 -18.13 1.21 -18.86
N ASP A 605 -18.08 -0.13 -18.75
CA ASP A 605 -18.80 -0.87 -17.70
C ASP A 605 -18.00 -0.99 -16.40
N TYR A 606 -16.76 -1.46 -16.49
CA TYR A 606 -15.93 -1.71 -15.32
C TYR A 606 -15.61 -0.42 -14.55
N TRP A 607 -15.21 0.62 -15.28
CA TRP A 607 -14.77 1.89 -14.69
C TRP A 607 -15.93 2.70 -14.12
N ALA A 608 -17.14 2.60 -14.69
CA ALA A 608 -18.33 3.25 -14.19
C ALA A 608 -18.69 2.81 -12.75
N HIS A 609 -18.34 1.60 -12.35
CA HIS A 609 -18.61 1.04 -11.03
C HIS A 609 -17.42 1.12 -10.06
N GLY A 610 -16.32 1.72 -10.49
CA GLY A 610 -15.02 1.62 -9.83
C GLY A 610 -14.71 2.60 -8.71
N LEU A 611 -15.68 3.40 -8.16
CA LEU A 611 -15.37 4.46 -7.23
C LEU A 611 -14.55 3.99 -6.01
N TYR A 612 -14.82 2.81 -5.47
CA TYR A 612 -14.02 2.25 -4.38
C TYR A 612 -12.77 1.50 -4.88
N GLY A 613 -12.80 0.96 -6.08
CA GLY A 613 -11.66 0.34 -6.75
C GLY A 613 -10.55 1.36 -7.04
N PHE A 614 -10.89 2.62 -7.30
CA PHE A 614 -9.94 3.72 -7.47
C PHE A 614 -8.94 3.84 -6.33
N PHE A 615 -9.35 3.59 -5.10
CA PHE A 615 -8.47 3.75 -3.94
C PHE A 615 -7.49 2.60 -3.75
N PHE A 616 -7.84 1.38 -4.16
CA PHE A 616 -7.12 0.17 -3.79
C PHE A 616 -6.67 -0.69 -4.97
N LEU A 617 -7.18 -0.42 -6.18
CA LEU A 617 -6.80 -1.20 -7.35
C LEU A 617 -5.55 -0.63 -8.01
N GLU A 618 -4.66 -1.52 -8.41
CA GLU A 618 -3.48 -1.22 -9.20
C GLU A 618 -3.76 -1.65 -10.64
N GLU A 619 -4.12 -0.67 -11.47
CA GLU A 619 -4.56 -0.88 -12.87
C GLU A 619 -3.44 -0.54 -13.87
N ASN A 620 -2.18 -0.61 -13.42
CA ASN A 620 -1.01 -0.34 -14.26
C ASN A 620 -1.01 -1.17 -15.56
N TRP A 621 -1.45 -2.42 -15.50
CA TRP A 621 -1.50 -3.31 -16.66
C TRP A 621 -2.45 -2.82 -17.76
N HIS A 622 -3.56 -2.18 -17.39
CA HIS A 622 -4.46 -1.55 -18.36
C HIS A 622 -3.79 -0.36 -19.05
N CYS A 623 -2.99 0.42 -18.34
CA CYS A 623 -2.23 1.51 -18.95
C CYS A 623 -1.13 0.99 -19.89
N LEU A 624 -0.43 -0.08 -19.52
CA LEU A 624 0.54 -0.74 -20.40
C LEU A 624 -0.14 -1.29 -21.64
N ALA A 625 -1.34 -1.86 -21.52
CA ALA A 625 -2.15 -2.29 -22.66
C ALA A 625 -2.55 -1.12 -23.57
N ALA A 626 -3.00 0.01 -22.99
CA ALA A 626 -3.35 1.21 -23.75
C ALA A 626 -2.14 1.76 -24.54
N ARG A 627 -0.97 1.83 -23.90
CA ARG A 627 0.27 2.20 -24.58
C ARG A 627 0.63 1.26 -25.72
N ALA A 628 0.59 -0.04 -25.49
CA ALA A 628 0.89 -1.04 -26.52
C ALA A 628 -0.09 -0.98 -27.71
N ALA A 629 -1.33 -0.61 -27.45
CA ALA A 629 -2.39 -0.51 -28.46
C ALA A 629 -2.24 0.70 -29.40
N LEU A 630 -1.43 1.70 -29.06
CA LEU A 630 -1.23 2.91 -29.88
C LEU A 630 -0.86 2.61 -31.34
N GLY A 631 -0.10 1.54 -31.57
CA GLY A 631 0.37 1.14 -32.90
C GLY A 631 -0.56 0.21 -33.66
N VAL A 632 -1.60 -0.39 -33.05
CA VAL A 632 -2.42 -1.44 -33.65
C VAL A 632 -3.92 -1.26 -33.46
N HIS A 633 -4.35 -0.82 -32.31
CA HIS A 633 -5.77 -0.77 -31.93
C HIS A 633 -6.05 0.41 -31.01
N ARG A 634 -6.05 1.62 -31.56
CA ARG A 634 -6.39 2.81 -30.76
C ARG A 634 -7.84 2.80 -30.33
N HIS A 635 -8.07 2.97 -29.02
CA HIS A 635 -9.41 3.00 -28.44
C HIS A 635 -9.53 4.20 -27.48
N PRO A 636 -10.14 5.33 -27.91
CA PRO A 636 -10.14 6.58 -27.15
C PRO A 636 -10.77 6.45 -25.75
N GLY A 637 -11.80 5.61 -25.57
CA GLY A 637 -12.42 5.34 -24.27
C GLY A 637 -11.46 4.63 -23.32
N TYR A 638 -10.73 3.64 -23.81
CA TYR A 638 -9.77 2.89 -23.02
C TYR A 638 -8.49 3.70 -22.70
N GLU A 639 -8.04 4.51 -23.65
CA GLU A 639 -6.96 5.48 -23.40
C GLU A 639 -7.38 6.48 -22.30
N ARG A 640 -8.61 6.99 -22.37
CA ARG A 640 -9.16 7.86 -21.31
C ARG A 640 -9.23 7.17 -19.97
N PHE A 641 -9.65 5.90 -19.92
CA PHE A 641 -9.63 5.10 -18.69
C PHE A 641 -8.24 5.10 -18.04
N CYS A 642 -7.17 4.86 -18.81
CA CYS A 642 -5.80 4.95 -18.29
C CYS A 642 -5.45 6.36 -17.80
N LEU A 643 -5.78 7.40 -18.58
CA LEU A 643 -5.47 8.78 -18.24
C LEU A 643 -6.20 9.22 -16.96
N ASP A 644 -7.49 8.90 -16.82
CA ASP A 644 -8.30 9.22 -15.64
C ASP A 644 -7.78 8.49 -14.40
N TYR A 645 -7.38 7.21 -14.55
CA TYR A 645 -6.74 6.44 -13.50
C TYR A 645 -5.45 7.11 -13.01
N VAL A 646 -4.57 7.49 -13.92
CA VAL A 646 -3.29 8.14 -13.56
C VAL A 646 -3.55 9.52 -12.97
N ASP A 647 -4.45 10.33 -13.55
CA ASP A 647 -4.81 11.66 -13.03
C ASP A 647 -5.42 11.61 -11.62
N PHE A 648 -6.10 10.52 -11.29
CA PHE A 648 -6.57 10.30 -9.94
C PHE A 648 -5.43 9.87 -9.01
N LYS A 649 -4.69 8.83 -9.38
CA LYS A 649 -3.65 8.23 -8.54
C LYS A 649 -2.47 9.16 -8.25
N GLN A 650 -2.11 10.04 -9.19
CA GLN A 650 -1.03 11.02 -8.98
C GLN A 650 -1.28 11.95 -7.79
N ARG A 651 -2.55 12.17 -7.40
CA ARG A 651 -2.92 12.95 -6.21
C ARG A 651 -2.55 12.26 -4.90
N LEU A 652 -2.24 10.98 -4.94
CA LEU A 652 -1.82 10.15 -3.81
C LEU A 652 -0.30 9.98 -3.75
N ILE A 653 0.44 10.58 -4.67
CA ILE A 653 1.90 10.66 -4.57
C ILE A 653 2.26 11.66 -3.47
N MET A 654 3.16 11.24 -2.62
CA MET A 654 3.72 12.10 -1.57
C MET A 654 4.61 13.17 -2.19
N ASP A 655 4.37 14.40 -1.82
CA ASP A 655 5.20 15.54 -2.19
C ASP A 655 5.67 16.29 -0.92
N GLU A 656 6.41 17.35 -1.09
CA GLU A 656 6.95 18.15 -0.01
C GLU A 656 5.85 18.79 0.85
N SER A 657 4.65 19.02 0.28
CA SER A 657 3.49 19.57 0.99
C SER A 657 2.75 18.52 1.83
N SER A 658 3.01 17.25 1.60
CA SER A 658 2.36 16.12 2.27
C SER A 658 2.77 15.98 3.75
N GLY A 659 3.81 16.72 4.19
CA GLY A 659 4.32 16.67 5.56
C GLY A 659 4.95 15.31 5.92
N VAL A 660 5.41 14.58 4.93
CA VAL A 660 6.15 13.32 5.09
C VAL A 660 7.65 13.60 5.19
N ALA A 661 8.40 12.61 5.65
CA ALA A 661 9.85 12.70 5.64
C ALA A 661 10.37 12.82 4.18
N PRO A 662 11.44 13.58 3.93
CA PRO A 662 11.93 13.84 2.58
C PRO A 662 12.14 12.60 1.72
N GLU A 663 12.64 11.52 2.31
CA GLU A 663 12.89 10.25 1.65
C GLU A 663 11.61 9.50 1.21
N LEU A 664 10.43 10.02 1.52
CA LEU A 664 9.15 9.48 1.08
C LEU A 664 8.53 10.30 -0.06
N VAL A 665 9.10 11.43 -0.42
CA VAL A 665 8.66 12.25 -1.56
C VAL A 665 8.80 11.43 -2.84
N GLY A 666 7.76 11.44 -3.67
CA GLY A 666 7.68 10.61 -4.87
C GLY A 666 7.08 9.21 -4.64
N SER A 667 6.92 8.78 -3.39
CA SER A 667 6.26 7.50 -3.11
C SER A 667 4.76 7.57 -3.32
N TYR A 668 4.18 6.43 -3.72
CA TYR A 668 2.75 6.21 -3.72
C TYR A 668 2.36 5.48 -2.43
N GLY A 669 1.47 6.07 -1.65
CA GLY A 669 1.10 5.47 -0.37
C GLY A 669 -0.12 6.13 0.27
N PHE A 670 -0.51 5.56 1.38
CA PHE A 670 -1.70 5.96 2.13
C PHE A 670 -1.33 6.78 3.38
N GLY A 671 -0.54 7.83 3.21
CA GLY A 671 -0.15 8.72 4.31
C GLY A 671 0.90 8.13 5.25
N ASN A 672 1.04 8.78 6.42
CA ASN A 672 2.07 8.42 7.41
C ASN A 672 1.81 7.08 8.15
N VAL A 673 0.67 6.47 7.93
CA VAL A 673 0.22 5.27 8.65
C VAL A 673 0.53 3.99 7.90
N LEU A 674 0.35 3.99 6.59
CA LEU A 674 0.82 2.93 5.73
C LEU A 674 2.15 3.34 5.13
N ILE A 675 3.18 2.60 5.47
CA ILE A 675 4.49 2.77 4.87
C ILE A 675 4.31 2.58 3.36
N PRO A 676 4.81 3.52 2.52
CA PRO A 676 4.76 3.34 1.08
C PRO A 676 5.43 2.03 0.67
N HIS A 677 4.72 1.25 -0.13
CA HIS A 677 5.26 0.03 -0.71
C HIS A 677 5.93 0.36 -2.04
N ASN A 678 7.10 -0.21 -2.27
CA ASN A 678 7.86 0.03 -3.49
C ASN A 678 7.13 -0.51 -4.73
N THR A 679 6.44 -1.66 -4.64
CA THR A 679 5.71 -2.24 -5.77
C THR A 679 4.54 -1.36 -6.23
N PRO A 680 3.62 -0.87 -5.37
CA PRO A 680 2.62 0.11 -5.77
C PRO A 680 3.19 1.41 -6.33
N SER A 681 4.29 1.91 -5.74
CA SER A 681 4.97 3.11 -6.27
C SER A 681 5.55 2.86 -7.66
N ALA A 682 6.15 1.70 -7.88
CA ALA A 682 6.67 1.28 -9.17
C ALA A 682 5.55 1.01 -10.19
N GLY A 683 4.49 0.30 -9.79
CA GLY A 683 3.33 0.06 -10.64
C GLY A 683 2.63 1.34 -11.08
N PHE A 684 2.57 2.34 -10.18
CA PHE A 684 2.11 3.67 -10.57
C PHE A 684 3.08 4.36 -11.54
N GLY A 685 4.40 4.24 -11.33
CA GLY A 685 5.41 4.72 -12.27
C GLY A 685 5.28 4.09 -13.67
N GLU A 686 5.01 2.78 -13.75
CA GLU A 686 4.70 2.08 -15.02
C GLU A 686 3.46 2.66 -15.70
N ALA A 687 2.36 2.83 -14.95
CA ALA A 687 1.12 3.41 -15.47
C ALA A 687 1.31 4.85 -15.94
N MET A 688 2.05 5.65 -15.17
CA MET A 688 2.34 7.04 -15.50
C MET A 688 3.21 7.17 -16.75
N ALA A 689 4.22 6.32 -16.92
CA ALA A 689 5.02 6.29 -18.14
C ALA A 689 4.16 5.93 -19.36
N ALA A 690 3.22 4.97 -19.20
CA ALA A 690 2.27 4.63 -20.26
C ALA A 690 1.32 5.80 -20.59
N ALA A 691 0.80 6.50 -19.58
CA ALA A 691 -0.05 7.67 -19.78
C ALA A 691 0.69 8.83 -20.47
N MET A 692 1.98 9.05 -20.11
CA MET A 692 2.84 10.03 -20.81
C MET A 692 2.97 9.69 -22.30
N ALA A 693 3.18 8.41 -22.63
CA ALA A 693 3.25 7.96 -24.02
C ALA A 693 1.92 8.15 -24.77
N VAL A 694 0.77 7.87 -24.13
CA VAL A 694 -0.57 8.10 -24.72
C VAL A 694 -0.78 9.59 -24.99
N ARG A 695 -0.49 10.47 -24.03
CA ARG A 695 -0.60 11.91 -24.22
C ARG A 695 0.34 12.44 -25.29
N ALA A 696 1.56 11.93 -25.36
CA ALA A 696 2.50 12.30 -26.42
C ALA A 696 2.00 11.89 -27.80
N ALA A 697 1.39 10.72 -27.94
CA ALA A 697 0.77 10.26 -29.19
C ALA A 697 -0.42 11.14 -29.63
N ASP A 698 -1.10 11.78 -28.68
CA ASP A 698 -2.18 12.76 -28.93
C ASP A 698 -1.66 14.19 -29.12
N GLY A 699 -0.34 14.42 -29.08
CA GLY A 699 0.26 15.74 -29.16
C GLY A 699 -0.02 16.63 -27.94
N GLN A 700 -0.33 16.06 -26.79
CA GLN A 700 -0.71 16.74 -25.56
C GLN A 700 0.21 16.36 -24.36
N PRO A 701 1.54 16.42 -24.50
CA PRO A 701 2.43 16.15 -23.37
C PRO A 701 2.24 17.19 -22.26
N ARG A 702 2.35 16.76 -21.00
CA ARG A 702 2.22 17.63 -19.82
C ARG A 702 3.55 17.72 -19.07
N PRO A 703 4.13 18.93 -18.89
CA PRO A 703 5.38 19.09 -18.13
C PRO A 703 5.30 18.64 -16.67
N GLU A 704 4.12 18.76 -16.05
CA GLU A 704 3.88 18.30 -14.68
C GLU A 704 4.04 16.79 -14.54
N ASP A 705 3.70 16.02 -15.57
CA ASP A 705 3.89 14.56 -15.57
C ASP A 705 5.40 14.22 -15.51
N ALA A 706 6.23 14.96 -16.25
CA ALA A 706 7.68 14.75 -16.21
C ALA A 706 8.27 15.10 -14.84
N ALA A 707 7.82 16.19 -14.23
CA ALA A 707 8.26 16.59 -12.89
C ALA A 707 7.87 15.52 -11.83
N LEU A 708 6.65 15.02 -11.91
CA LEU A 708 6.18 13.99 -10.98
C LEU A 708 6.87 12.65 -11.22
N MET A 709 7.06 12.25 -12.48
CA MET A 709 7.83 11.05 -12.83
C MET A 709 9.24 11.10 -12.28
N THR A 710 9.90 12.26 -12.37
CA THR A 710 11.24 12.46 -11.79
C THR A 710 11.24 12.15 -10.28
N LYS A 711 10.25 12.65 -9.52
CA LYS A 711 10.11 12.35 -8.09
C LYS A 711 9.89 10.85 -7.82
N VAL A 712 9.03 10.20 -8.61
CA VAL A 712 8.77 8.76 -8.47
C VAL A 712 10.03 7.94 -8.75
N LEU A 713 10.78 8.25 -9.80
CA LEU A 713 12.02 7.53 -10.11
C LEU A 713 13.11 7.80 -9.07
N THR A 714 13.24 9.03 -8.57
CA THR A 714 14.15 9.37 -7.48
C THR A 714 13.85 8.53 -6.25
N PHE A 715 12.57 8.49 -5.81
CA PHE A 715 12.14 7.65 -4.70
C PHE A 715 12.52 6.18 -4.93
N LEU A 716 12.27 5.63 -6.12
CA LEU A 716 12.59 4.22 -6.41
C LEU A 716 14.09 3.95 -6.36
N ILE A 717 14.93 4.84 -6.90
CA ILE A 717 16.38 4.67 -6.86
C ILE A 717 16.90 4.73 -5.42
N GLU A 718 16.42 5.66 -4.61
CA GLU A 718 16.75 5.72 -3.17
C GLU A 718 16.37 4.44 -2.40
N GLN A 719 15.36 3.70 -2.87
CA GLN A 719 14.94 2.43 -2.28
C GLN A 719 15.77 1.23 -2.75
N GLN A 720 16.61 1.38 -3.76
CA GLN A 720 17.45 0.31 -4.28
C GLN A 720 18.55 -0.06 -3.28
N TRP A 721 18.78 -1.34 -3.10
CA TRP A 721 19.95 -1.78 -2.37
C TRP A 721 21.22 -1.49 -3.16
N SER A 722 22.11 -0.72 -2.57
CA SER A 722 23.41 -0.31 -3.12
C SER A 722 24.55 -0.65 -2.15
N ALA A 723 25.77 -0.49 -2.55
CA ALA A 723 26.93 -0.62 -1.66
C ALA A 723 26.85 0.38 -0.49
N ALA A 724 26.19 1.51 -0.72
CA ALA A 724 26.03 2.57 0.24
C ALA A 724 25.18 2.22 1.46
N ASN A 725 24.09 1.47 1.26
CA ASN A 725 23.14 1.09 2.32
C ASN A 725 23.31 -0.36 2.81
N CYS A 726 24.22 -1.12 2.19
CA CYS A 726 24.45 -2.54 2.47
C CYS A 726 25.45 -2.79 3.61
N PHE A 727 25.62 -1.85 4.56
CA PHE A 727 26.57 -1.95 5.69
C PHE A 727 26.37 -3.21 6.55
N ALA A 728 25.17 -3.76 6.58
CA ALA A 728 24.82 -4.97 7.32
C ALA A 728 24.52 -6.17 6.42
N CYS A 729 24.72 -6.08 5.11
CA CYS A 729 24.42 -7.16 4.18
C CYS A 729 25.35 -8.36 4.36
N SER A 730 24.75 -9.53 4.35
CA SER A 730 25.47 -10.80 4.14
C SER A 730 25.36 -11.15 2.65
N ARG A 731 26.50 -11.38 2.00
CA ARG A 731 26.57 -11.65 0.55
C ARG A 731 26.08 -10.47 -0.29
N GLU A 732 26.72 -9.35 -0.10
CA GLU A 732 26.44 -8.06 -0.74
C GLU A 732 26.11 -8.18 -2.25
N GLN A 733 26.92 -8.93 -3.02
CA GLN A 733 26.74 -9.12 -4.46
C GLN A 733 25.38 -9.73 -4.85
N LYS A 734 24.68 -10.38 -3.90
CA LYS A 734 23.34 -10.94 -4.14
C LYS A 734 22.23 -9.98 -3.79
N VAL A 735 22.52 -8.91 -3.06
CA VAL A 735 21.54 -7.94 -2.54
C VAL A 735 21.50 -6.72 -3.42
N ILE A 736 22.65 -6.18 -3.79
CA ILE A 736 22.79 -4.95 -4.58
C ILE A 736 21.96 -5.04 -5.86
N GLY A 737 21.31 -3.94 -6.21
CA GLY A 737 20.44 -3.81 -7.36
C GLY A 737 18.99 -4.26 -7.13
N GLY A 738 18.69 -4.91 -5.99
CA GLY A 738 17.35 -5.37 -5.65
C GLY A 738 16.53 -4.34 -4.87
N TRP A 739 15.22 -4.60 -4.72
CA TRP A 739 14.30 -3.82 -3.90
C TRP A 739 13.60 -4.67 -2.86
N SER A 740 13.45 -4.11 -1.65
CA SER A 740 12.54 -4.62 -0.64
C SER A 740 11.10 -4.18 -0.91
N GLU A 741 10.13 -4.74 -0.19
CA GLU A 741 8.71 -4.37 -0.30
C GLU A 741 8.46 -2.90 0.02
N SER A 742 9.12 -2.41 1.07
CA SER A 742 8.99 -1.05 1.59
C SER A 742 10.19 -0.72 2.47
N ILE A 743 10.26 0.52 2.93
CA ILE A 743 11.24 0.94 3.93
C ILE A 743 11.08 0.22 5.29
N GLY A 744 9.95 -0.42 5.54
CA GLY A 744 9.68 -1.21 6.75
C GLY A 744 10.01 -2.69 6.61
N SER A 745 10.32 -3.15 5.40
CA SER A 745 10.63 -4.54 5.07
C SER A 745 12.05 -4.65 4.55
N LEU A 746 12.76 -5.70 4.97
CA LEU A 746 14.11 -5.96 4.49
C LEU A 746 14.15 -6.96 3.33
N ASP A 747 13.13 -7.84 3.24
CA ASP A 747 13.15 -8.94 2.28
C ASP A 747 13.08 -8.43 0.84
N VAL A 748 14.13 -8.78 0.07
CA VAL A 748 14.20 -8.50 -1.38
C VAL A 748 13.46 -9.61 -2.12
N ARG A 749 12.51 -9.25 -2.98
CA ARG A 749 11.71 -10.18 -3.76
C ARG A 749 11.80 -9.83 -5.25
N ILE A 750 11.71 -10.83 -6.10
CA ILE A 750 11.91 -10.66 -7.55
C ILE A 750 10.90 -9.71 -8.20
N ASP A 751 9.64 -9.75 -7.79
CA ASP A 751 8.60 -8.87 -8.34
C ASP A 751 8.75 -7.41 -7.88
N TYR A 752 9.26 -7.17 -6.65
CA TYR A 752 9.59 -5.81 -6.22
C TYR A 752 10.67 -5.21 -7.11
N THR A 753 11.71 -6.00 -7.41
CA THR A 753 12.80 -5.59 -8.31
C THR A 753 12.30 -5.43 -9.75
N GLN A 754 11.48 -6.35 -10.24
CA GLN A 754 10.95 -6.31 -11.61
C GLN A 754 10.11 -5.06 -11.86
N HIS A 755 9.16 -4.72 -10.97
CA HIS A 755 8.32 -3.53 -11.12
C HIS A 755 9.15 -2.24 -11.01
N ALA A 756 10.08 -2.16 -10.05
CA ALA A 756 10.95 -1.00 -9.93
C ALA A 756 11.82 -0.84 -11.20
N TRP A 757 12.42 -1.92 -11.69
CA TRP A 757 13.19 -1.89 -12.94
C TRP A 757 12.34 -1.45 -14.15
N SER A 758 11.11 -1.97 -14.25
CA SER A 758 10.15 -1.59 -15.30
C SER A 758 9.81 -0.10 -15.24
N ALA A 759 9.50 0.42 -14.05
CA ALA A 759 9.20 1.85 -13.87
C ALA A 759 10.41 2.74 -14.23
N LEU A 760 11.62 2.37 -13.79
CA LEU A 760 12.86 3.09 -14.13
C LEU A 760 13.13 3.08 -15.64
N GLY A 761 12.98 1.92 -16.27
CA GLY A 761 13.21 1.77 -17.71
C GLY A 761 12.22 2.57 -18.55
N HIS A 762 10.91 2.39 -18.29
CA HIS A 762 9.87 3.11 -19.03
C HIS A 762 9.87 4.60 -18.70
N GLY A 763 9.87 4.97 -17.43
CA GLY A 763 9.88 6.38 -17.01
C GLY A 763 11.11 7.12 -17.51
N GLY A 764 12.28 6.48 -17.45
CA GLY A 764 13.53 7.05 -17.97
C GLY A 764 13.51 7.34 -19.47
N ARG A 765 12.86 6.45 -20.26
CA ARG A 765 12.66 6.67 -21.71
C ARG A 765 11.72 7.84 -21.99
N GLU A 766 10.64 7.97 -21.24
CA GLU A 766 9.68 9.07 -21.39
C GLU A 766 10.29 10.42 -20.95
N LEU A 767 11.17 10.41 -19.97
CA LEU A 767 11.95 11.60 -19.57
C LEU A 767 13.12 11.92 -20.51
N GLY A 768 13.44 11.06 -21.47
CA GLY A 768 14.59 11.22 -22.35
C GLY A 768 15.94 10.99 -21.67
N LEU A 769 15.96 10.40 -20.48
CA LEU A 769 17.18 10.05 -19.72
C LEU A 769 17.76 8.70 -20.16
N LEU A 770 16.95 7.82 -20.74
CA LEU A 770 17.37 6.56 -21.35
C LEU A 770 17.05 6.53 -22.84
N PRO A 771 17.84 5.80 -23.66
CA PRO A 771 17.54 5.63 -25.07
C PRO A 771 16.14 5.00 -25.24
N ARG A 772 15.37 5.50 -26.18
CA ARG A 772 14.17 4.78 -26.63
C ARG A 772 14.64 3.49 -27.27
N SER A 773 14.14 2.34 -26.83
CA SER A 773 14.38 1.09 -27.52
C SER A 773 13.95 1.29 -28.97
N GLY A 774 14.89 1.14 -29.91
CA GLY A 774 14.59 1.26 -31.32
C GLY A 774 13.47 0.29 -31.68
N GLY A 775 12.25 0.78 -31.77
CA GLY A 775 11.15 0.09 -32.40
C GLY A 775 11.45 0.10 -33.88
N GLY A 776 11.86 -1.04 -34.40
CA GLY A 776 11.78 -1.31 -35.81
C GLY A 776 10.35 -1.61 -36.18
#